data_8679d8900499bf1edab8d311438811f4
#
_entry.id   8679d8900499bf1edab8d311438811f4
#
_cell.length_a   1.000
_cell.length_b   1.000
_cell.length_c   1.000
_cell.angle_alpha   90.00
_cell.angle_beta   90.00
_cell.angle_gamma   90.00
#
_symmetry.space_group_name_H-M   'P 1'
#
loop_
_entity.id
_entity.type
_entity.pdbx_description
1 polymer ?
#
loop_
_entity_poly.entity_id
_entity_poly.type
_entity_poly.pdbx_seq_one_letter_code
_entity_poly.pdbx_strand_id
1 'polypeptide(L)'
;MKCFLKPVWLLLLCNIAVHVMAQPIANKKEKTAPVPAYKNASLPTAKRVADLLSRMTLQEKIAQVRSMHFGRPIIDDAMQANTFKMDSMFRYGIGMMNPDFKATAENTIHRRNALQQWLRKNTRLGIPVIFLDEAHHGLLAPGADAFPHSIGFACSWDTALIERVYDYVSRECRSKGTDVVLAPIVDVCRDPRWGRTGETFGEDPYLCGVLGSAVVRGFQGSSTGKVTQDHVGACLKTFTGHGGSEGANNQGPTNVSIRDLREIHMESFRLAINRSKPTSIMASYCEVDDIPSHANKWLLTDVLRKEWKFNGVVVSDWFAIDQLWQKHLIAADTKSAALTAFNAGVTIDLPYGKNYAALDTLIKEKKLPMKELDSAVAYILRLKFDLGLFEQDSASLEKAQQLMASNEGTPLALEAAEKSMVLLKNDNNFLPIKKDQYKKIAVIGPCAAVNYLGDYSGIPRHNVSLLDGLKNKANGQYEVLYAQGVKLTTNGDTISHNNYQYIDTAHWPSAEENKKLIDEAVKVASQADFIIIAIGENEQMGREAWANHPGDQTDLNLQSQQEDLVKAIMATGKPAIVYLAHGRPLSINWIAENVPAIVDGWFTGEEAGNAFANILFGDVNPSGKLAISYPRSAGQVPIYYNHKPSAQFFPYLMEQNTPLYPFGYGRSYTTYSYAAPQVSAPNLKKNGAVTITVNVTNTGNRKGDEIVQLYIHQKVASVTRPVKELKDFARIPLEPGETKTVSFKLDRSKLAYWNKDMKYGVEPGVVEISTGPSSNDLQKAEFIIE
;
A
#
# COMPACT_ATOMS: atom_id res chain seq x y z
N MET A 1 41.71 47.46 65.31
CA MET A 1 41.41 48.50 66.32
C MET A 1 39.96 48.33 66.75
N LYS A 2 39.82 48.08 68.04
CA LYS A 2 38.67 48.30 68.95
C LYS A 2 37.32 47.72 68.53
N CYS A 3 36.89 46.72 69.18
CA CYS A 3 36.51 46.47 70.58
C CYS A 3 35.06 46.84 70.90
N PHE A 4 34.36 45.83 71.46
CA PHE A 4 33.44 45.81 72.61
C PHE A 4 31.96 46.15 72.35
N LEU A 5 30.93 45.60 72.97
CA LEU A 5 30.74 44.63 74.08
C LEU A 5 29.27 44.20 74.06
N LYS A 6 29.02 42.99 74.53
CA LYS A 6 27.71 42.52 75.02
C LYS A 6 27.32 43.23 76.31
N PRO A 7 26.04 43.19 76.76
CA PRO A 7 25.75 42.20 77.77
C PRO A 7 24.34 41.52 77.73
N VAL A 8 24.35 40.38 78.30
CA VAL A 8 23.34 39.47 78.87
C VAL A 8 22.51 40.17 79.95
N TRP A 9 21.23 39.92 80.09
CA TRP A 9 20.47 39.77 81.32
C TRP A 9 19.35 38.76 81.23
N LEU A 10 19.22 38.09 82.32
CA LEU A 10 18.59 36.79 82.68
C LEU A 10 17.24 37.05 83.34
N LEU A 11 16.36 36.05 83.23
CA LEU A 11 15.29 35.57 84.13
C LEU A 11 14.03 36.44 84.40
N LEU A 12 12.83 35.94 84.20
CA LEU A 12 12.02 35.30 85.23
C LEU A 12 10.75 34.67 84.68
N LEU A 13 10.40 33.47 85.23
CA LEU A 13 9.23 32.64 85.02
C LEU A 13 7.95 33.35 85.46
N CYS A 14 6.87 33.18 84.73
CA CYS A 14 5.51 33.06 85.23
C CYS A 14 4.68 32.03 84.38
N ASN A 15 4.40 30.91 85.00
CA ASN A 15 3.42 29.93 84.55
C ASN A 15 2.01 30.48 84.63
N ILE A 16 1.32 30.65 83.54
CA ILE A 16 -0.13 30.71 83.52
C ILE A 16 -0.64 29.61 82.56
N ALA A 17 -1.16 28.57 83.12
CA ALA A 17 -1.84 27.50 82.39
C ALA A 17 -3.20 28.01 81.91
N VAL A 18 -3.32 28.29 80.59
CA VAL A 18 -4.60 28.49 79.98
C VAL A 18 -4.98 27.19 79.26
N HIS A 19 -5.93 26.50 79.79
CA HIS A 19 -6.63 25.37 79.14
C HIS A 19 -7.42 25.93 77.94
N VAL A 20 -6.86 25.88 76.73
CA VAL A 20 -7.61 26.04 75.52
C VAL A 20 -8.10 24.65 75.09
N MET A 21 -9.38 24.38 75.25
CA MET A 21 -10.03 23.20 74.65
C MET A 21 -9.82 23.28 73.14
N ALA A 22 -8.96 22.43 72.60
CA ALA A 22 -8.84 22.19 71.16
C ALA A 22 -10.08 21.45 70.67
N GLN A 23 -11.00 22.13 70.05
CA GLN A 23 -11.99 21.48 69.22
C GLN A 23 -11.26 20.81 68.03
N PRO A 24 -11.59 19.55 67.64
CA PRO A 24 -10.99 18.93 66.49
C PRO A 24 -11.43 19.70 65.23
N ILE A 25 -10.47 20.33 64.55
CA ILE A 25 -10.66 20.85 63.23
C ILE A 25 -11.03 19.66 62.34
N ALA A 26 -12.31 19.56 62.02
CA ALA A 26 -12.76 18.59 61.04
C ALA A 26 -12.03 18.89 59.73
N ASN A 27 -11.08 18.02 59.38
CA ASN A 27 -10.47 17.99 58.04
C ASN A 27 -11.61 17.88 57.04
N LYS A 28 -12.05 18.97 56.47
CA LYS A 28 -12.81 18.96 55.23
C LYS A 28 -11.92 18.25 54.21
N LYS A 29 -12.17 16.94 54.00
CA LYS A 29 -11.69 16.27 52.79
C LYS A 29 -12.13 17.16 51.64
N GLU A 30 -11.20 17.86 50.99
CA GLU A 30 -11.44 18.47 49.70
C GLU A 30 -12.05 17.35 48.84
N LYS A 31 -13.32 17.50 48.48
CA LYS A 31 -13.96 16.64 47.47
C LYS A 31 -13.14 16.83 46.20
N THR A 32 -12.17 15.96 45.94
CA THR A 32 -11.52 15.88 44.63
C THR A 32 -12.62 15.85 43.60
N ALA A 33 -12.62 16.82 42.70
CA ALA A 33 -13.61 16.87 41.61
C ALA A 33 -13.62 15.49 40.90
N PRO A 34 -14.82 14.94 40.62
CA PRO A 34 -14.89 13.63 40.01
C PRO A 34 -14.11 13.61 38.70
N VAL A 35 -13.30 12.55 38.51
CA VAL A 35 -12.50 12.36 37.28
C VAL A 35 -13.45 12.44 36.07
N PRO A 36 -13.17 13.30 35.09
CA PRO A 36 -14.03 13.42 33.89
C PRO A 36 -14.22 12.06 33.22
N ALA A 37 -15.42 11.81 32.69
CA ALA A 37 -15.76 10.52 32.11
C ALA A 37 -14.83 10.12 30.95
N TYR A 38 -14.38 11.09 30.14
CA TYR A 38 -13.42 10.81 29.04
C TYR A 38 -12.07 10.26 29.49
N LYS A 39 -11.63 10.53 30.73
CA LYS A 39 -10.39 10.01 31.32
C LYS A 39 -10.55 8.64 31.96
N ASN A 40 -11.77 8.09 32.03
CA ASN A 40 -12.03 6.77 32.61
C ASN A 40 -12.00 5.71 31.50
N ALA A 41 -10.90 4.94 31.42
CA ALA A 41 -10.68 3.90 30.42
C ALA A 41 -11.70 2.73 30.48
N SER A 42 -12.38 2.53 31.63
CA SER A 42 -13.39 1.46 31.78
C SER A 42 -14.73 1.80 31.10
N LEU A 43 -14.95 3.05 30.72
CA LEU A 43 -16.18 3.45 30.05
C LEU A 43 -16.13 3.18 28.53
N PRO A 44 -17.27 2.83 27.92
CA PRO A 44 -17.37 2.67 26.47
C PRO A 44 -16.90 3.91 25.71
N THR A 45 -16.19 3.73 24.59
CA THR A 45 -15.68 4.81 23.73
C THR A 45 -16.76 5.87 23.43
N ALA A 46 -17.98 5.47 23.11
CA ALA A 46 -19.06 6.42 22.81
C ALA A 46 -19.39 7.38 23.97
N LYS A 47 -19.33 6.90 25.22
CA LYS A 47 -19.55 7.76 26.40
C LYS A 47 -18.38 8.71 26.61
N ARG A 48 -17.15 8.23 26.40
CA ARG A 48 -15.92 9.05 26.49
C ARG A 48 -15.92 10.16 25.44
N VAL A 49 -16.26 9.83 24.19
CA VAL A 49 -16.39 10.81 23.09
C VAL A 49 -17.43 11.88 23.42
N ALA A 50 -18.62 11.49 23.87
CA ALA A 50 -19.68 12.44 24.20
C ALA A 50 -19.29 13.40 25.33
N ASP A 51 -18.67 12.90 26.39
CA ASP A 51 -18.19 13.72 27.51
C ASP A 51 -17.08 14.69 27.08
N LEU A 52 -16.08 14.21 26.32
CA LEU A 52 -15.00 15.07 25.85
C LEU A 52 -15.50 16.16 24.90
N LEU A 53 -16.31 15.79 23.91
CA LEU A 53 -16.88 16.71 22.92
C LEU A 53 -17.69 17.84 23.57
N SER A 54 -18.45 17.52 24.62
CA SER A 54 -19.26 18.50 25.37
C SER A 54 -18.40 19.55 26.12
N ARG A 55 -17.14 19.23 26.38
CA ARG A 55 -16.19 20.11 27.09
C ARG A 55 -15.37 20.99 26.16
N MET A 56 -15.34 20.68 24.85
CA MET A 56 -14.46 21.35 23.88
C MET A 56 -15.01 22.72 23.48
N THR A 57 -14.12 23.69 23.39
CA THR A 57 -14.36 24.98 22.73
C THR A 57 -14.39 24.84 21.22
N LEU A 58 -14.88 25.85 20.50
CA LEU A 58 -14.87 25.87 19.04
C LEU A 58 -13.44 25.68 18.47
N GLN A 59 -12.44 26.37 19.01
CA GLN A 59 -11.07 26.29 18.56
C GLN A 59 -10.48 24.90 18.80
N GLU A 60 -10.77 24.27 19.94
CA GLU A 60 -10.34 22.90 20.22
C GLU A 60 -10.99 21.89 19.26
N LYS A 61 -12.26 22.08 18.89
CA LYS A 61 -12.93 21.25 17.88
C LYS A 61 -12.30 21.40 16.51
N ILE A 62 -12.05 22.64 16.07
CA ILE A 62 -11.39 22.91 14.78
C ILE A 62 -9.98 22.32 14.74
N ALA A 63 -9.24 22.42 15.83
CA ALA A 63 -7.89 21.82 15.92
C ALA A 63 -7.93 20.29 15.67
N GLN A 64 -8.97 19.57 16.08
CA GLN A 64 -9.05 18.12 15.87
C GLN A 64 -9.27 17.70 14.41
N VAL A 65 -9.87 18.55 13.57
CA VAL A 65 -10.06 18.27 12.14
C VAL A 65 -8.92 18.81 11.26
N ARG A 66 -7.82 19.22 11.87
CA ARG A 66 -6.62 19.74 11.21
C ARG A 66 -5.43 18.84 11.43
N SER A 67 -4.52 18.85 10.47
CA SER A 67 -3.21 18.21 10.58
C SER A 67 -2.07 19.22 10.49
N MET A 68 -0.84 18.74 10.74
CA MET A 68 0.37 19.51 10.57
C MET A 68 1.55 18.61 10.19
N HIS A 69 2.50 19.17 9.46
CA HIS A 69 3.70 18.46 9.04
C HIS A 69 4.87 18.73 10.03
N PHE A 70 5.63 17.71 10.36
CA PHE A 70 6.84 17.83 11.20
C PHE A 70 8.00 18.62 10.53
N GLY A 71 7.90 18.91 9.24
CA GLY A 71 8.97 19.40 8.37
C GLY A 71 9.59 20.77 8.66
N ARG A 72 9.40 21.35 9.85
CA ARG A 72 10.21 22.43 10.39
C ARG A 72 10.42 22.16 11.87
N PRO A 73 11.63 22.38 12.43
CA PRO A 73 11.96 21.99 13.80
C PRO A 73 11.10 22.76 14.81
N ILE A 74 9.98 22.15 15.17
CA ILE A 74 9.21 22.49 16.36
C ILE A 74 9.99 21.99 17.58
N ILE A 75 10.72 20.91 17.38
CA ILE A 75 11.66 20.28 18.28
C ILE A 75 12.97 20.20 17.51
N ASP A 76 14.02 20.84 17.99
CA ASP A 76 15.33 20.85 17.34
C ASP A 76 16.06 19.50 17.47
N ASP A 77 17.19 19.37 16.77
CA ASP A 77 17.99 18.14 16.81
C ASP A 77 18.63 17.89 18.19
N ALA A 78 18.71 18.92 19.07
CA ALA A 78 19.06 18.79 20.48
C ALA A 78 17.89 18.37 21.37
N MET A 79 16.74 17.99 20.77
CA MET A 79 15.50 17.56 21.43
C MET A 79 14.89 18.60 22.36
N GLN A 80 15.24 19.88 22.20
CA GLN A 80 14.66 20.96 22.95
C GLN A 80 13.40 21.49 22.25
N ALA A 81 12.27 21.39 22.94
CA ALA A 81 11.02 21.95 22.48
C ALA A 81 11.05 23.46 22.52
N ASN A 82 10.85 24.13 21.39
CA ASN A 82 10.60 25.56 21.39
C ASN A 82 9.20 25.84 21.95
N THR A 83 9.13 26.08 23.27
CA THR A 83 7.85 26.23 24.00
C THR A 83 6.97 27.35 23.44
N PHE A 84 7.55 28.44 22.94
CA PHE A 84 6.80 29.54 22.33
C PHE A 84 6.13 29.08 20.99
N LYS A 85 6.88 28.37 20.14
CA LYS A 85 6.32 27.83 18.92
C LYS A 85 5.25 26.79 19.21
N MET A 86 5.49 25.89 20.16
CA MET A 86 4.52 24.88 20.55
C MET A 86 3.23 25.50 21.08
N ASP A 87 3.30 26.52 21.94
CA ASP A 87 2.12 27.19 22.44
C ASP A 87 1.34 27.89 21.32
N SER A 88 2.02 28.60 20.42
CA SER A 88 1.36 29.27 19.30
C SER A 88 0.66 28.31 18.33
N MET A 89 1.22 27.12 18.11
CA MET A 89 0.73 26.15 17.14
C MET A 89 -0.29 25.17 17.74
N PHE A 90 -0.12 24.76 18.99
CA PHE A 90 -0.83 23.60 19.56
C PHE A 90 -1.62 23.92 20.84
N ARG A 91 -1.78 25.18 21.25
CA ARG A 91 -2.55 25.52 22.48
C ARG A 91 -3.98 24.95 22.50
N TYR A 92 -4.59 24.74 21.36
CA TYR A 92 -5.91 24.12 21.21
C TYR A 92 -5.82 22.62 20.88
N GLY A 93 -4.62 22.03 20.85
CA GLY A 93 -4.39 20.67 20.38
C GLY A 93 -4.23 20.60 18.87
N ILE A 94 -4.22 19.36 18.33
CA ILE A 94 -4.15 19.05 16.91
C ILE A 94 -4.75 17.67 16.66
N GLY A 95 -5.35 17.43 15.48
CA GLY A 95 -5.91 16.14 15.09
C GLY A 95 -4.85 15.10 14.79
N MET A 96 -4.04 15.38 13.76
CA MET A 96 -3.02 14.47 13.24
C MET A 96 -1.71 15.19 12.93
N MET A 97 -0.60 14.45 12.98
CA MET A 97 0.73 14.90 12.53
C MET A 97 1.18 14.01 11.39
N ASN A 98 1.64 14.65 10.32
CA ASN A 98 2.11 13.96 9.11
C ASN A 98 3.56 13.43 9.28
N PRO A 99 3.99 12.47 8.42
CA PRO A 99 5.28 11.82 8.52
C PRO A 99 6.48 12.78 8.48
N ASP A 100 7.59 12.35 9.10
CA ASP A 100 8.93 12.88 8.87
C ASP A 100 9.78 11.77 8.23
N PHE A 101 9.78 11.70 6.91
CA PHE A 101 10.38 10.59 6.15
C PHE A 101 11.91 10.52 6.26
N LYS A 102 12.58 11.59 6.72
CA LYS A 102 14.05 11.69 6.77
C LYS A 102 14.63 11.41 8.16
N ALA A 103 13.77 11.42 9.18
CA ALA A 103 14.23 11.26 10.54
C ALA A 103 14.59 9.80 10.85
N THR A 104 15.69 9.60 11.57
CA THR A 104 16.02 8.29 12.14
C THR A 104 14.94 7.84 13.13
N ALA A 105 14.87 6.54 13.42
CA ALA A 105 13.92 5.99 14.38
C ALA A 105 14.04 6.69 15.75
N GLU A 106 15.26 6.92 16.23
CA GLU A 106 15.53 7.62 17.48
C GLU A 106 14.96 9.03 17.48
N ASN A 107 15.29 9.85 16.47
CA ASN A 107 14.79 11.22 16.36
C ASN A 107 13.26 11.26 16.25
N THR A 108 12.67 10.33 15.49
CA THR A 108 11.22 10.21 15.36
C THR A 108 10.55 9.93 16.71
N ILE A 109 11.05 8.95 17.46
CA ILE A 109 10.51 8.57 18.77
C ILE A 109 10.62 9.73 19.74
N HIS A 110 11.78 10.39 19.84
CA HIS A 110 11.98 11.52 20.74
C HIS A 110 11.05 12.70 20.42
N ARG A 111 10.95 13.09 19.15
CA ARG A 111 10.07 14.19 18.71
C ARG A 111 8.59 13.88 18.97
N ARG A 112 8.13 12.67 18.67
CA ARG A 112 6.75 12.24 18.93
C ARG A 112 6.41 12.22 20.40
N ASN A 113 7.29 11.66 21.21
CA ASN A 113 7.12 11.62 22.67
C ASN A 113 7.08 13.01 23.27
N ALA A 114 7.98 13.89 22.86
CA ALA A 114 8.03 15.28 23.34
C ALA A 114 6.73 16.04 23.00
N LEU A 115 6.20 15.90 21.79
CA LEU A 115 4.94 16.53 21.40
C LEU A 115 3.75 15.97 22.17
N GLN A 116 3.65 14.63 22.30
CA GLN A 116 2.58 14.00 23.07
C GLN A 116 2.56 14.46 24.54
N GLN A 117 3.74 14.49 25.17
CA GLN A 117 3.87 14.95 26.56
C GLN A 117 3.49 16.41 26.69
N TRP A 118 3.93 17.26 25.74
CA TRP A 118 3.58 18.69 25.75
C TRP A 118 2.06 18.88 25.63
N LEU A 119 1.40 18.20 24.69
CA LEU A 119 -0.05 18.28 24.50
C LEU A 119 -0.82 17.87 25.77
N ARG A 120 -0.40 16.78 26.41
CA ARG A 120 -1.03 16.27 27.67
C ARG A 120 -0.89 17.24 28.83
N LYS A 121 0.27 17.94 28.96
CA LYS A 121 0.57 18.82 30.08
C LYS A 121 0.10 20.26 29.89
N ASN A 122 0.16 20.78 28.65
CA ASN A 122 0.02 22.22 28.41
C ASN A 122 -1.29 22.59 27.70
N THR A 123 -2.08 21.63 27.21
CA THR A 123 -3.42 21.91 26.67
C THR A 123 -4.48 21.64 27.73
N ARG A 124 -5.59 22.38 27.67
CA ARG A 124 -6.66 22.34 28.69
C ARG A 124 -7.29 20.96 28.87
N LEU A 125 -7.44 20.19 27.78
CA LEU A 125 -8.09 18.87 27.80
C LEU A 125 -7.10 17.70 27.68
N GLY A 126 -5.84 17.98 27.37
CA GLY A 126 -4.80 16.96 27.25
C GLY A 126 -5.06 15.95 26.13
N ILE A 127 -5.68 16.36 25.02
CA ILE A 127 -6.04 15.46 23.92
C ILE A 127 -4.78 15.07 23.14
N PRO A 128 -4.46 13.76 23.04
CA PRO A 128 -3.28 13.30 22.29
C PRO A 128 -3.45 13.51 20.77
N VAL A 129 -2.31 13.59 20.04
CA VAL A 129 -2.32 13.64 18.58
C VAL A 129 -2.21 12.23 17.99
N ILE A 130 -2.69 12.02 16.75
CA ILE A 130 -2.45 10.82 15.95
C ILE A 130 -1.23 11.07 15.07
N PHE A 131 -0.23 10.18 15.09
CA PHE A 131 0.91 10.21 14.19
C PHE A 131 0.65 9.33 12.97
N LEU A 132 0.82 9.92 11.79
CA LEU A 132 0.69 9.26 10.50
C LEU A 132 2.06 8.85 9.96
N ASP A 133 2.12 7.74 9.22
CA ASP A 133 3.26 7.35 8.38
C ASP A 133 2.78 6.69 7.07
N GLU A 134 3.70 6.55 6.11
CA GLU A 134 3.52 5.77 4.90
C GLU A 134 4.18 4.40 5.07
N ALA A 135 3.49 3.36 4.63
CA ALA A 135 4.01 1.99 4.73
C ALA A 135 3.41 1.08 3.64
N HIS A 136 3.66 1.41 2.38
CA HIS A 136 3.09 0.67 1.25
C HIS A 136 3.68 -0.73 1.12
N HIS A 137 5.00 -0.89 1.27
CA HIS A 137 5.71 -2.16 1.18
C HIS A 137 6.91 -2.21 2.16
N GLY A 138 6.68 -1.80 3.37
CA GLY A 138 7.61 -1.51 4.46
C GLY A 138 7.42 -0.08 4.91
N LEU A 139 7.87 0.27 6.10
CA LEU A 139 7.78 1.64 6.61
C LEU A 139 8.68 2.57 5.80
N LEU A 140 8.14 3.68 5.32
CA LEU A 140 8.89 4.72 4.60
C LEU A 140 9.78 5.51 5.57
N ALA A 141 10.85 4.89 6.04
CA ALA A 141 11.81 5.48 6.97
C ALA A 141 13.20 4.85 6.82
N PRO A 142 14.27 5.57 7.18
CA PRO A 142 15.62 5.00 7.19
C PRO A 142 15.72 3.81 8.15
N GLY A 143 16.32 2.71 7.68
CA GLY A 143 16.58 1.49 8.45
C GLY A 143 15.38 0.56 8.62
N ALA A 144 14.24 0.85 7.98
CA ALA A 144 13.09 -0.06 7.93
C ALA A 144 13.31 -1.14 6.87
N ASP A 145 12.76 -2.34 7.09
CA ASP A 145 12.85 -3.42 6.11
C ASP A 145 11.93 -3.16 4.91
N ALA A 146 12.38 -3.54 3.70
CA ALA A 146 11.67 -3.32 2.44
C ALA A 146 11.19 -4.65 1.82
N PHE A 147 9.90 -4.73 1.58
CA PHE A 147 9.22 -5.89 0.98
C PHE A 147 8.92 -5.64 -0.50
N PRO A 148 8.42 -6.65 -1.25
CA PRO A 148 8.03 -6.43 -2.63
C PRO A 148 7.02 -5.30 -2.79
N HIS A 149 7.19 -4.46 -3.81
CA HIS A 149 6.23 -3.44 -4.20
C HIS A 149 4.86 -4.08 -4.46
N SER A 150 3.76 -3.39 -4.17
CA SER A 150 2.43 -4.01 -4.07
C SER A 150 2.03 -4.85 -5.30
N ILE A 151 2.36 -4.41 -6.52
CA ILE A 151 2.07 -5.16 -7.76
C ILE A 151 2.85 -6.49 -7.82
N GLY A 152 4.13 -6.48 -7.44
CA GLY A 152 4.94 -7.70 -7.34
C GLY A 152 4.41 -8.60 -6.24
N PHE A 153 4.10 -8.04 -5.06
CA PHE A 153 3.55 -8.82 -3.96
C PHE A 153 2.17 -9.42 -4.31
N ALA A 154 1.35 -8.74 -5.12
CA ALA A 154 0.10 -9.29 -5.63
C ALA A 154 0.30 -10.56 -6.46
N CYS A 155 1.43 -10.67 -7.17
CA CYS A 155 1.77 -11.86 -7.94
C CYS A 155 2.01 -13.11 -7.08
N SER A 156 2.20 -12.97 -5.76
CA SER A 156 2.23 -14.11 -4.84
C SER A 156 0.86 -14.79 -4.67
N TRP A 157 -0.25 -14.08 -4.81
CA TRP A 157 -1.61 -14.54 -4.52
C TRP A 157 -1.74 -15.21 -3.14
N ASP A 158 -0.92 -14.77 -2.17
CA ASP A 158 -0.81 -15.38 -0.84
C ASP A 158 -1.27 -14.42 0.25
N THR A 159 -2.56 -14.45 0.56
CA THR A 159 -3.17 -13.59 1.58
C THR A 159 -2.58 -13.81 2.98
N ALA A 160 -2.16 -15.05 3.28
CA ALA A 160 -1.59 -15.38 4.59
C ALA A 160 -0.18 -14.79 4.75
N LEU A 161 0.65 -14.87 3.70
CA LEU A 161 1.96 -14.23 3.69
C LEU A 161 1.84 -12.71 3.79
N ILE A 162 0.94 -12.11 3.01
CA ILE A 162 0.67 -10.66 3.04
C ILE A 162 0.29 -10.23 4.47
N GLU A 163 -0.63 -10.95 5.11
CA GLU A 163 -1.04 -10.64 6.48
C GLU A 163 0.13 -10.73 7.47
N ARG A 164 1.01 -11.75 7.39
CA ARG A 164 2.21 -11.89 8.22
C ARG A 164 3.23 -10.76 8.00
N VAL A 165 3.47 -10.38 6.74
CA VAL A 165 4.39 -9.28 6.42
C VAL A 165 3.89 -7.97 7.02
N TYR A 166 2.61 -7.65 6.83
CA TYR A 166 2.06 -6.40 7.34
C TYR A 166 1.80 -6.41 8.85
N ASP A 167 1.68 -7.59 9.49
CA ASP A 167 1.78 -7.73 10.95
C ASP A 167 3.16 -7.28 11.46
N TYR A 168 4.24 -7.75 10.81
CA TYR A 168 5.59 -7.33 11.13
C TYR A 168 5.80 -5.83 10.90
N VAL A 169 5.43 -5.31 9.72
CA VAL A 169 5.54 -3.88 9.37
C VAL A 169 4.75 -3.02 10.35
N SER A 170 3.59 -3.48 10.78
CA SER A 170 2.76 -2.78 11.78
C SER A 170 3.48 -2.65 13.12
N ARG A 171 4.09 -3.73 13.60
CA ARG A 171 4.88 -3.70 14.85
C ARG A 171 6.11 -2.79 14.72
N GLU A 172 6.74 -2.76 13.54
CA GLU A 172 7.82 -1.81 13.26
C GLU A 172 7.32 -0.37 13.30
N CYS A 173 6.23 -0.03 12.60
CA CYS A 173 5.58 1.28 12.66
C CYS A 173 5.23 1.67 14.10
N ARG A 174 4.58 0.76 14.83
CA ARG A 174 4.15 1.01 16.20
C ARG A 174 5.31 1.27 17.15
N SER A 175 6.41 0.54 17.00
CA SER A 175 7.63 0.71 17.82
C SER A 175 8.22 2.13 17.67
N LYS A 176 8.09 2.74 16.49
CA LYS A 176 8.53 4.10 16.18
C LYS A 176 7.48 5.18 16.53
N GLY A 177 6.34 4.77 17.14
CA GLY A 177 5.30 5.68 17.61
C GLY A 177 4.28 6.09 16.54
N THR A 178 4.16 5.33 15.45
CA THR A 178 3.09 5.50 14.47
C THR A 178 1.75 5.04 15.06
N ASP A 179 0.68 5.72 14.74
CA ASP A 179 -0.67 5.37 15.17
C ASP A 179 -1.55 4.91 14.01
N VAL A 180 -1.38 5.50 12.82
CA VAL A 180 -2.10 5.16 11.59
C VAL A 180 -1.15 5.23 10.41
N VAL A 181 -1.21 4.24 9.52
CA VAL A 181 -0.49 4.23 8.24
C VAL A 181 -1.43 4.59 7.10
N LEU A 182 -0.92 5.37 6.12
CA LEU A 182 -1.63 5.76 4.91
C LEU A 182 -1.48 4.68 3.83
N ALA A 183 -1.89 3.44 4.16
CA ALA A 183 -1.85 2.25 3.33
C ALA A 183 -2.97 1.27 3.74
N PRO A 184 -3.37 0.31 2.85
CA PRO A 184 -2.90 0.07 1.48
C PRO A 184 -3.61 0.92 0.41
N ILE A 185 -3.01 0.97 -0.79
CA ILE A 185 -3.71 1.39 -2.01
C ILE A 185 -4.48 0.19 -2.57
N VAL A 186 -5.79 0.35 -2.73
CA VAL A 186 -6.67 -0.68 -3.31
C VAL A 186 -7.34 -0.21 -4.60
N ASP A 187 -6.78 0.83 -5.22
CA ASP A 187 -7.17 1.24 -6.56
C ASP A 187 -6.94 0.11 -7.56
N VAL A 188 -7.80 0.03 -8.56
CA VAL A 188 -7.70 -0.94 -9.65
C VAL A 188 -7.02 -0.27 -10.84
N CYS A 189 -5.84 -0.75 -11.22
CA CYS A 189 -5.09 -0.22 -12.35
C CYS A 189 -5.74 -0.63 -13.67
N ARG A 190 -6.21 0.35 -14.46
CA ARG A 190 -6.81 0.12 -15.78
C ARG A 190 -5.92 0.57 -16.93
N ASP A 191 -4.90 1.38 -16.64
CA ASP A 191 -3.89 1.82 -17.60
C ASP A 191 -2.50 1.73 -16.97
N PRO A 192 -1.66 0.77 -17.39
CA PRO A 192 -0.35 0.56 -16.77
C PRO A 192 0.68 1.67 -17.08
N ARG A 193 0.36 2.65 -17.93
CA ARG A 193 1.19 3.83 -18.12
C ARG A 193 1.19 4.77 -16.91
N TRP A 194 0.20 4.63 -16.02
CA TRP A 194 0.12 5.36 -14.77
C TRP A 194 1.33 5.06 -13.87
N GLY A 195 2.00 6.11 -13.38
CA GLY A 195 3.21 6.00 -12.56
C GLY A 195 3.04 5.18 -11.29
N ARG A 196 1.83 5.20 -10.70
CA ARG A 196 1.48 4.49 -9.47
C ARG A 196 0.97 3.06 -9.68
N THR A 197 1.11 2.49 -10.88
CA THR A 197 0.73 1.09 -11.16
C THR A 197 1.35 0.14 -10.15
N GLY A 198 2.63 0.34 -9.82
CA GLY A 198 3.38 -0.49 -8.87
C GLY A 198 2.82 -0.50 -7.45
N GLU A 199 2.16 0.57 -7.03
CA GLU A 199 1.56 0.69 -5.69
C GLU A 199 0.24 -0.10 -5.55
N THR A 200 -0.34 -0.57 -6.66
CA THR A 200 -1.63 -1.28 -6.71
C THR A 200 -1.46 -2.80 -6.64
N PHE A 201 -2.55 -3.51 -6.38
CA PHE A 201 -2.60 -4.98 -6.50
C PHE A 201 -3.07 -5.44 -7.89
N GLY A 202 -2.96 -4.59 -8.91
CA GLY A 202 -3.20 -4.92 -10.31
C GLY A 202 -4.55 -4.50 -10.87
N GLU A 203 -5.03 -5.25 -11.88
CA GLU A 203 -6.19 -4.85 -12.72
C GLU A 203 -7.53 -5.42 -12.26
N ASP A 204 -7.53 -6.35 -11.29
CA ASP A 204 -8.75 -7.05 -10.88
C ASP A 204 -9.33 -6.52 -9.56
N PRO A 205 -10.62 -6.11 -9.52
CA PRO A 205 -11.22 -5.53 -8.32
C PRO A 205 -11.36 -6.54 -7.16
N TYR A 206 -11.56 -7.83 -7.46
CA TYR A 206 -11.66 -8.87 -6.42
C TYR A 206 -10.30 -9.13 -5.78
N LEU A 207 -9.26 -9.32 -6.59
CA LEU A 207 -7.89 -9.52 -6.12
C LEU A 207 -7.42 -8.32 -5.28
N CYS A 208 -7.57 -7.09 -5.79
CA CYS A 208 -7.21 -5.86 -5.07
C CYS A 208 -7.94 -5.78 -3.71
N GLY A 209 -9.24 -6.06 -3.67
CA GLY A 209 -10.02 -6.02 -2.44
C GLY A 209 -9.64 -7.10 -1.43
N VAL A 210 -9.33 -8.31 -1.89
CA VAL A 210 -8.94 -9.44 -1.03
C VAL A 210 -7.55 -9.24 -0.45
N LEU A 211 -6.56 -8.86 -1.28
CA LEU A 211 -5.19 -8.60 -0.84
C LEU A 211 -5.12 -7.36 0.05
N GLY A 212 -5.82 -6.27 -0.32
CA GLY A 212 -5.94 -5.09 0.54
C GLY A 212 -6.57 -5.40 1.89
N SER A 213 -7.53 -6.35 1.95
CA SER A 213 -8.09 -6.82 3.22
C SER A 213 -7.04 -7.52 4.10
N ALA A 214 -6.14 -8.31 3.50
CA ALA A 214 -5.07 -8.99 4.22
C ALA A 214 -4.07 -7.95 4.80
N VAL A 215 -3.71 -6.95 4.01
CA VAL A 215 -2.87 -5.82 4.47
C VAL A 215 -3.50 -5.11 5.67
N VAL A 216 -4.78 -4.75 5.60
CA VAL A 216 -5.47 -4.08 6.72
C VAL A 216 -5.49 -4.97 7.97
N ARG A 217 -5.74 -6.29 7.83
CA ARG A 217 -5.71 -7.20 8.98
C ARG A 217 -4.32 -7.31 9.59
N GLY A 218 -3.28 -7.39 8.77
CA GLY A 218 -1.89 -7.34 9.23
C GLY A 218 -1.61 -6.05 9.99
N PHE A 219 -1.90 -4.89 9.43
CA PHE A 219 -1.70 -3.60 10.11
C PHE A 219 -2.47 -3.46 11.43
N GLN A 220 -3.71 -3.93 11.50
CA GLN A 220 -4.56 -3.75 12.68
C GLN A 220 -4.44 -4.91 13.69
N GLY A 221 -3.78 -6.03 13.31
CA GLY A 221 -3.68 -7.24 14.12
C GLY A 221 -5.05 -7.89 14.35
N SER A 222 -6.07 -7.57 13.54
CA SER A 222 -7.46 -8.01 13.75
C SER A 222 -8.32 -7.85 12.51
N SER A 223 -9.25 -8.77 12.31
CA SER A 223 -10.31 -8.68 11.29
C SER A 223 -11.56 -7.92 11.77
N THR A 224 -11.64 -7.54 13.04
CA THR A 224 -12.86 -6.97 13.65
C THR A 224 -12.91 -5.44 13.53
N GLY A 225 -11.84 -4.80 13.07
CA GLY A 225 -11.66 -3.35 13.03
C GLY A 225 -11.13 -2.75 14.35
N LYS A 226 -10.87 -3.60 15.37
CA LYS A 226 -10.16 -3.19 16.58
C LYS A 226 -8.66 -3.28 16.32
N VAL A 227 -7.95 -2.20 16.51
CA VAL A 227 -6.47 -2.18 16.45
C VAL A 227 -5.93 -2.77 17.76
N THR A 228 -5.03 -3.74 17.66
CA THR A 228 -4.40 -4.32 18.85
C THR A 228 -3.25 -3.44 19.36
N GLN A 229 -2.78 -3.67 20.59
CA GLN A 229 -1.88 -2.74 21.29
C GLN A 229 -0.56 -2.48 20.55
N ASP A 230 0.00 -3.51 19.91
CA ASP A 230 1.30 -3.43 19.21
C ASP A 230 1.13 -3.18 17.70
N HIS A 231 -0.06 -2.77 17.27
CA HIS A 231 -0.42 -2.56 15.87
C HIS A 231 -0.86 -1.11 15.62
N VAL A 232 -1.04 -0.78 14.34
CA VAL A 232 -1.44 0.56 13.88
C VAL A 232 -2.76 0.50 13.10
N GLY A 233 -3.46 1.63 13.04
CA GLY A 233 -4.63 1.76 12.18
C GLY A 233 -4.22 1.81 10.70
N ALA A 234 -5.06 1.29 9.80
CA ALA A 234 -4.87 1.33 8.36
C ALA A 234 -5.80 2.34 7.70
N CYS A 235 -5.30 3.01 6.65
CA CYS A 235 -6.05 3.93 5.80
C CYS A 235 -6.12 3.40 4.38
N LEU A 236 -7.29 2.95 3.93
CA LEU A 236 -7.48 2.59 2.52
C LEU A 236 -7.35 3.83 1.64
N LYS A 237 -6.62 3.75 0.53
CA LYS A 237 -6.50 4.82 -0.46
C LYS A 237 -6.47 4.26 -1.90
N THR A 238 -6.84 5.06 -2.89
CA THR A 238 -7.45 6.40 -2.83
C THR A 238 -8.90 6.33 -3.33
N PHE A 239 -9.88 6.67 -2.52
CA PHE A 239 -11.31 6.47 -2.81
C PHE A 239 -11.87 7.64 -3.63
N THR A 240 -12.11 7.47 -4.96
CA THR A 240 -12.01 6.27 -5.78
C THR A 240 -11.67 6.64 -7.22
N GLY A 241 -11.22 5.67 -8.00
CA GLY A 241 -11.08 5.82 -9.45
C GLY A 241 -9.70 6.23 -9.95
N HIS A 242 -8.73 6.46 -9.06
CA HIS A 242 -7.41 6.98 -9.41
C HIS A 242 -6.66 6.12 -10.43
N GLY A 243 -6.78 4.78 -10.35
CA GLY A 243 -6.16 3.86 -11.32
C GLY A 243 -6.89 3.77 -12.68
N GLY A 244 -7.91 4.60 -12.91
CA GLY A 244 -8.65 4.71 -14.18
C GLY A 244 -8.65 6.11 -14.77
N SER A 245 -7.69 6.96 -14.40
CA SER A 245 -7.59 8.33 -14.88
C SER A 245 -7.29 8.41 -16.39
N GLU A 246 -7.85 9.41 -17.06
CA GLU A 246 -7.68 9.63 -18.49
C GLU A 246 -6.21 9.77 -18.87
N GLY A 247 -5.81 9.04 -19.93
CA GLY A 247 -4.44 9.04 -20.43
C GLY A 247 -3.40 8.53 -19.44
N ALA A 248 -3.83 7.80 -18.40
CA ALA A 248 -2.99 7.38 -17.27
C ALA A 248 -2.32 8.54 -16.53
N ASN A 249 -2.85 9.76 -16.67
CA ASN A 249 -2.29 10.94 -16.06
C ASN A 249 -2.63 10.98 -14.57
N ASN A 250 -1.62 11.07 -13.73
CA ASN A 250 -1.84 11.13 -12.29
C ASN A 250 -2.71 12.32 -11.90
N GLN A 251 -3.74 12.08 -11.07
CA GLN A 251 -4.74 13.07 -10.68
C GLN A 251 -5.63 13.59 -11.84
N GLY A 252 -5.67 12.90 -12.99
CA GLY A 252 -6.60 13.19 -14.08
C GLY A 252 -8.02 12.72 -13.77
N PRO A 253 -9.05 13.15 -14.54
CA PRO A 253 -10.43 12.74 -14.31
C PRO A 253 -10.65 11.25 -14.62
N THR A 254 -11.58 10.62 -13.90
CA THR A 254 -12.02 9.24 -14.12
C THR A 254 -13.36 9.23 -14.82
N ASN A 255 -13.34 9.21 -16.14
CA ASN A 255 -14.53 9.25 -16.99
C ASN A 255 -15.02 7.84 -17.30
N VAL A 256 -15.72 7.24 -16.34
CA VAL A 256 -16.34 5.91 -16.45
C VAL A 256 -17.82 5.97 -16.13
N SER A 257 -18.60 5.02 -16.62
CA SER A 257 -20.00 4.93 -16.21
C SER A 257 -20.12 4.67 -14.70
N ILE A 258 -21.23 5.13 -14.08
CA ILE A 258 -21.50 4.83 -12.67
C ILE A 258 -21.51 3.33 -12.39
N ARG A 259 -21.90 2.48 -13.37
CA ARG A 259 -21.85 1.02 -13.23
C ARG A 259 -20.40 0.54 -13.14
N ASP A 260 -19.54 0.96 -14.07
CA ASP A 260 -18.13 0.56 -14.06
C ASP A 260 -17.40 1.13 -12.83
N LEU A 261 -17.73 2.36 -12.41
CA LEU A 261 -17.22 2.90 -11.16
C LEU A 261 -17.55 1.99 -9.98
N ARG A 262 -18.81 1.53 -9.86
CA ARG A 262 -19.26 0.68 -8.75
C ARG A 262 -18.74 -0.76 -8.83
N GLU A 263 -18.64 -1.36 -10.03
CA GLU A 263 -18.23 -2.76 -10.20
C GLU A 263 -16.71 -2.95 -10.26
N ILE A 264 -15.98 -1.91 -10.62
CA ILE A 264 -14.51 -1.96 -10.78
C ILE A 264 -13.82 -1.14 -9.67
N HIS A 265 -13.92 0.18 -9.76
CA HIS A 265 -13.12 1.07 -8.91
C HIS A 265 -13.57 1.12 -7.45
N MET A 266 -14.87 0.95 -7.18
CA MET A 266 -15.40 0.93 -5.81
C MET A 266 -15.46 -0.48 -5.21
N GLU A 267 -15.45 -1.54 -6.01
CA GLU A 267 -15.63 -2.91 -5.52
C GLU A 267 -14.47 -3.36 -4.64
N SER A 268 -13.23 -3.01 -4.99
CA SER A 268 -12.05 -3.31 -4.17
C SER A 268 -12.16 -2.69 -2.77
N PHE A 269 -12.59 -1.44 -2.68
CA PHE A 269 -12.85 -0.75 -1.40
C PHE A 269 -13.99 -1.39 -0.61
N ARG A 270 -15.11 -1.71 -1.29
CA ARG A 270 -16.26 -2.36 -0.66
C ARG A 270 -15.87 -3.72 -0.05
N LEU A 271 -15.09 -4.51 -0.77
CA LEU A 271 -14.58 -5.79 -0.28
C LEU A 271 -13.64 -5.58 0.91
N ALA A 272 -12.68 -4.66 0.82
CA ALA A 272 -11.73 -4.38 1.89
C ALA A 272 -12.43 -3.88 3.16
N ILE A 273 -13.36 -2.92 3.04
CA ILE A 273 -14.15 -2.41 4.17
C ILE A 273 -14.93 -3.53 4.86
N ASN A 274 -15.60 -4.37 4.08
CA ASN A 274 -16.45 -5.44 4.65
C ASN A 274 -15.63 -6.54 5.32
N ARG A 275 -14.45 -6.88 4.80
CA ARG A 275 -13.61 -8.00 5.27
C ARG A 275 -12.67 -7.62 6.41
N SER A 276 -12.27 -6.33 6.54
CA SER A 276 -11.21 -5.94 7.47
C SER A 276 -11.48 -4.69 8.31
N LYS A 277 -12.49 -3.89 7.94
CA LYS A 277 -12.93 -2.69 8.69
C LYS A 277 -11.78 -1.73 9.01
N PRO A 278 -11.17 -1.08 8.01
CA PRO A 278 -10.08 -0.14 8.20
C PRO A 278 -10.50 1.05 9.06
N THR A 279 -9.54 1.64 9.78
CA THR A 279 -9.81 2.80 10.68
C THR A 279 -10.08 4.09 9.91
N SER A 280 -9.56 4.20 8.71
CA SER A 280 -9.70 5.41 7.87
C SER A 280 -9.72 5.08 6.38
N ILE A 281 -10.11 6.06 5.60
CA ILE A 281 -10.10 6.04 4.13
C ILE A 281 -9.68 7.42 3.63
N MET A 282 -8.85 7.46 2.57
CA MET A 282 -8.42 8.68 1.92
C MET A 282 -9.21 8.89 0.63
N ALA A 283 -9.78 10.09 0.44
CA ALA A 283 -10.45 10.46 -0.79
C ALA A 283 -9.44 10.63 -1.94
N SER A 284 -9.85 10.34 -3.18
CA SER A 284 -8.99 10.46 -4.36
C SER A 284 -8.83 11.92 -4.83
N TYR A 285 -7.73 12.21 -5.53
CA TYR A 285 -7.56 13.48 -6.24
C TYR A 285 -8.53 13.65 -7.42
N CYS A 286 -8.96 12.55 -8.02
CA CYS A 286 -9.67 12.55 -9.31
C CYS A 286 -11.08 13.11 -9.22
N GLU A 287 -11.53 13.70 -10.31
CA GLU A 287 -12.95 13.92 -10.57
C GLU A 287 -13.62 12.61 -10.99
N VAL A 288 -14.82 12.40 -10.51
CA VAL A 288 -15.74 11.35 -10.95
C VAL A 288 -17.04 12.02 -11.37
N ASP A 289 -17.42 11.84 -12.63
CA ASP A 289 -18.61 12.52 -13.19
C ASP A 289 -18.50 14.05 -12.97
N ASP A 290 -17.35 14.63 -13.36
CA ASP A 290 -16.96 16.04 -13.25
C ASP A 290 -16.89 16.61 -11.81
N ILE A 291 -17.07 15.76 -10.79
CA ILE A 291 -17.04 16.20 -9.40
C ILE A 291 -15.79 15.64 -8.72
N PRO A 292 -14.86 16.51 -8.27
CA PRO A 292 -13.70 16.06 -7.49
C PRO A 292 -14.13 15.23 -6.29
N SER A 293 -13.44 14.10 -6.01
CA SER A 293 -13.83 13.19 -4.93
C SER A 293 -13.95 13.90 -3.58
N HIS A 294 -13.09 14.90 -3.32
CA HIS A 294 -13.16 15.72 -2.10
C HIS A 294 -14.37 16.65 -2.01
N ALA A 295 -15.09 16.87 -3.11
CA ALA A 295 -16.33 17.64 -3.18
C ALA A 295 -17.57 16.76 -3.40
N ASN A 296 -17.35 15.46 -3.60
CA ASN A 296 -18.41 14.54 -4.01
C ASN A 296 -19.17 13.96 -2.80
N LYS A 297 -20.25 14.65 -2.43
CA LYS A 297 -21.14 14.25 -1.33
C LYS A 297 -21.81 12.88 -1.58
N TRP A 298 -22.17 12.58 -2.83
CA TRP A 298 -22.73 11.28 -3.17
C TRP A 298 -21.73 10.17 -2.82
N LEU A 299 -20.45 10.34 -3.21
CA LEU A 299 -19.42 9.37 -2.96
C LEU A 299 -19.12 9.20 -1.45
N LEU A 300 -18.78 10.32 -0.76
CA LEU A 300 -18.26 10.26 0.62
C LEU A 300 -19.38 10.14 1.67
N THR A 301 -20.56 10.68 1.40
CA THR A 301 -21.67 10.67 2.36
C THR A 301 -22.70 9.60 2.00
N ASP A 302 -23.25 9.62 0.79
CA ASP A 302 -24.40 8.76 0.48
C ASP A 302 -23.96 7.31 0.29
N VAL A 303 -22.88 7.04 -0.45
CA VAL A 303 -22.35 5.70 -0.63
C VAL A 303 -21.54 5.26 0.59
N LEU A 304 -20.45 5.94 0.89
CA LEU A 304 -19.51 5.49 1.93
C LEU A 304 -20.16 5.42 3.32
N ARG A 305 -20.81 6.51 3.75
CA ARG A 305 -21.39 6.58 5.10
C ARG A 305 -22.76 5.91 5.22
N LYS A 306 -23.70 6.19 4.28
CA LYS A 306 -25.09 5.73 4.41
C LYS A 306 -25.29 4.32 3.85
N GLU A 307 -24.76 4.00 2.64
CA GLU A 307 -24.93 2.71 2.01
C GLU A 307 -24.00 1.66 2.66
N TRP A 308 -22.68 1.93 2.73
CA TRP A 308 -21.69 0.98 3.23
C TRP A 308 -21.50 1.00 4.75
N LYS A 309 -22.10 1.99 5.45
CA LYS A 309 -21.99 2.15 6.90
C LYS A 309 -20.55 2.29 7.40
N PHE A 310 -19.66 2.86 6.58
CA PHE A 310 -18.30 3.12 7.00
C PHE A 310 -18.26 4.14 8.14
N ASN A 311 -17.61 3.79 9.24
CA ASN A 311 -17.62 4.56 10.48
C ASN A 311 -16.23 5.06 10.91
N GLY A 312 -15.23 4.96 10.03
CA GLY A 312 -13.87 5.45 10.22
C GLY A 312 -13.70 6.91 9.84
N VAL A 313 -12.48 7.41 9.89
CA VAL A 313 -12.11 8.77 9.48
C VAL A 313 -11.99 8.85 7.95
N VAL A 314 -12.50 9.91 7.32
CA VAL A 314 -12.22 10.27 5.93
C VAL A 314 -11.13 11.33 5.93
N VAL A 315 -9.94 10.97 5.46
CA VAL A 315 -8.82 11.91 5.34
C VAL A 315 -8.81 12.52 3.93
N SER A 316 -8.39 13.79 3.81
CA SER A 316 -8.05 14.32 2.49
C SER A 316 -6.76 13.69 1.99
N ASP A 317 -6.54 13.70 0.69
CA ASP A 317 -5.21 13.55 0.14
C ASP A 317 -4.41 14.87 0.30
N TRP A 318 -3.09 14.84 0.00
CA TRP A 318 -2.18 15.95 0.23
C TRP A 318 -2.53 17.13 -0.64
N PHE A 319 -2.83 18.29 -0.02
CA PHE A 319 -3.27 19.52 -0.68
C PHE A 319 -4.54 19.39 -1.52
N ALA A 320 -5.28 18.28 -1.42
CA ALA A 320 -6.42 18.02 -2.29
C ALA A 320 -7.58 18.99 -2.06
N ILE A 321 -7.75 19.54 -0.83
CA ILE A 321 -8.73 20.59 -0.58
C ILE A 321 -8.30 21.90 -1.23
N ASP A 322 -6.99 22.20 -1.27
CA ASP A 322 -6.47 23.37 -2.02
C ASP A 322 -6.75 23.23 -3.52
N GLN A 323 -6.68 22.01 -4.06
CA GLN A 323 -6.94 21.76 -5.49
C GLN A 323 -8.37 22.12 -5.91
N LEU A 324 -9.36 22.10 -5.00
CA LEU A 324 -10.73 22.49 -5.34
C LEU A 324 -10.85 23.93 -5.88
N TRP A 325 -9.96 24.83 -5.44
CA TRP A 325 -9.94 26.21 -5.94
C TRP A 325 -8.74 26.52 -6.84
N GLN A 326 -7.64 25.78 -6.73
CA GLN A 326 -6.42 26.02 -7.53
C GLN A 326 -6.41 25.26 -8.85
N LYS A 327 -6.94 24.03 -8.88
CA LYS A 327 -6.85 23.10 -10.01
C LYS A 327 -8.23 22.80 -10.61
N HIS A 328 -9.18 22.35 -9.78
CA HIS A 328 -10.52 21.96 -10.22
C HIS A 328 -11.46 23.16 -10.46
N LEU A 329 -11.15 24.32 -9.90
CA LEU A 329 -11.86 25.60 -10.10
C LEU A 329 -13.35 25.56 -9.75
N ILE A 330 -13.74 24.70 -8.79
CA ILE A 330 -15.12 24.58 -8.30
C ILE A 330 -15.37 25.36 -7.00
N ALA A 331 -14.34 25.97 -6.45
CA ALA A 331 -14.39 26.88 -5.31
C ALA A 331 -13.66 28.18 -5.66
N ALA A 332 -14.09 29.30 -5.10
CA ALA A 332 -13.50 30.60 -5.38
C ALA A 332 -12.24 30.90 -4.56
N ASP A 333 -12.13 30.29 -3.38
CA ASP A 333 -11.07 30.54 -2.41
C ASP A 333 -10.94 29.38 -1.41
N THR A 334 -9.94 29.45 -0.54
CA THR A 334 -9.70 28.50 0.55
C THR A 334 -10.94 28.28 1.45
N LYS A 335 -11.72 29.34 1.73
CA LYS A 335 -12.90 29.24 2.61
C LYS A 335 -14.03 28.47 1.95
N SER A 336 -14.31 28.73 0.69
CA SER A 336 -15.33 27.99 -0.08
C SER A 336 -14.89 26.54 -0.35
N ALA A 337 -13.61 26.29 -0.62
CA ALA A 337 -13.05 24.96 -0.74
C ALA A 337 -13.22 24.17 0.57
N ALA A 338 -12.89 24.77 1.71
CA ALA A 338 -13.10 24.15 3.02
C ALA A 338 -14.57 23.77 3.27
N LEU A 339 -15.51 24.68 2.96
CA LEU A 339 -16.94 24.40 3.11
C LEU A 339 -17.41 23.26 2.20
N THR A 340 -16.97 23.26 0.95
CA THR A 340 -17.30 22.23 -0.04
C THR A 340 -16.82 20.86 0.40
N ALA A 341 -15.53 20.73 0.76
CA ALA A 341 -14.94 19.46 1.21
C ALA A 341 -15.57 18.96 2.52
N PHE A 342 -15.82 19.86 3.46
CA PHE A 342 -16.43 19.51 4.73
C PHE A 342 -17.87 19.00 4.54
N ASN A 343 -18.68 19.65 3.71
CA ASN A 343 -20.04 19.25 3.37
C ASN A 343 -20.10 17.93 2.58
N ALA A 344 -19.06 17.60 1.83
CA ALA A 344 -18.95 16.31 1.15
C ALA A 344 -18.70 15.16 2.13
N GLY A 345 -18.04 15.41 3.27
CA GLY A 345 -17.76 14.41 4.29
C GLY A 345 -16.29 14.17 4.58
N VAL A 346 -15.38 15.00 4.07
CA VAL A 346 -13.94 14.96 4.42
C VAL A 346 -13.78 15.37 5.89
N THR A 347 -13.21 14.48 6.70
CA THR A 347 -13.15 14.68 8.16
C THR A 347 -11.93 15.51 8.58
N ILE A 348 -10.80 15.36 7.90
CA ILE A 348 -9.54 16.02 8.27
C ILE A 348 -8.77 16.50 7.04
N ASP A 349 -8.14 17.68 7.17
CA ASP A 349 -7.40 18.38 6.12
C ASP A 349 -5.90 18.12 6.23
N LEU A 350 -5.29 17.46 5.21
CA LEU A 350 -3.86 17.19 5.09
C LEU A 350 -3.23 18.12 4.04
N PRO A 351 -1.90 18.48 4.11
CA PRO A 351 -0.97 18.15 5.19
C PRO A 351 -0.84 19.24 6.26
N TYR A 352 -1.38 20.43 6.06
CA TYR A 352 -1.18 21.57 6.98
C TYR A 352 -2.46 22.03 7.68
N GLY A 353 -3.60 21.46 7.34
CA GLY A 353 -4.89 21.81 7.95
C GLY A 353 -5.29 23.27 7.81
N LYS A 354 -4.71 24.01 6.84
CA LYS A 354 -4.92 25.46 6.71
C LYS A 354 -6.30 25.81 6.14
N ASN A 355 -6.86 24.94 5.29
CA ASN A 355 -8.20 25.14 4.74
C ASN A 355 -9.25 25.08 5.86
N TYR A 356 -9.14 24.08 6.75
CA TYR A 356 -10.07 23.91 7.87
C TYR A 356 -9.87 24.92 9.02
N ALA A 357 -8.82 25.74 8.98
CA ALA A 357 -8.77 26.95 9.83
C ALA A 357 -9.93 27.92 9.54
N ALA A 358 -10.45 27.95 8.30
CA ALA A 358 -11.58 28.80 7.91
C ALA A 358 -12.93 28.35 8.52
N LEU A 359 -13.04 27.15 9.10
CA LEU A 359 -14.26 26.65 9.74
C LEU A 359 -14.73 27.55 10.88
N ASP A 360 -13.82 28.24 11.59
CA ASP A 360 -14.16 29.21 12.62
C ASP A 360 -15.05 30.35 12.07
N THR A 361 -14.64 30.90 10.93
CA THR A 361 -15.38 31.97 10.23
C THR A 361 -16.71 31.45 9.69
N LEU A 362 -16.71 30.25 9.07
CA LEU A 362 -17.91 29.65 8.49
C LEU A 362 -19.01 29.37 9.54
N ILE A 363 -18.62 28.96 10.75
CA ILE A 363 -19.55 28.73 11.85
C ILE A 363 -20.09 30.04 12.39
N LYS A 364 -19.24 31.06 12.57
CA LYS A 364 -19.65 32.40 13.01
C LYS A 364 -20.59 33.05 11.99
N GLU A 365 -20.36 32.85 10.69
CA GLU A 365 -21.24 33.30 9.59
C GLU A 365 -22.48 32.42 9.43
N LYS A 366 -22.68 31.39 10.25
CA LYS A 366 -23.78 30.42 10.19
C LYS A 366 -23.92 29.67 8.85
N LYS A 367 -22.79 29.57 8.09
CA LYS A 367 -22.70 28.79 6.84
C LYS A 367 -22.45 27.32 7.10
N LEU A 368 -21.86 26.99 8.25
CA LEU A 368 -21.64 25.62 8.72
C LEU A 368 -22.28 25.44 10.10
N PRO A 369 -23.24 24.50 10.28
CA PRO A 369 -23.83 24.21 11.58
C PRO A 369 -22.77 23.56 12.53
N MET A 370 -22.75 23.96 13.80
CA MET A 370 -21.89 23.38 14.84
C MET A 370 -22.03 21.85 14.93
N LYS A 371 -23.24 21.32 14.74
CA LYS A 371 -23.51 19.88 14.77
C LYS A 371 -22.69 19.08 13.74
N GLU A 372 -22.44 19.66 12.57
CA GLU A 372 -21.63 18.98 11.54
C GLU A 372 -20.16 18.92 11.97
N LEU A 373 -19.62 20.01 12.56
CA LEU A 373 -18.28 20.00 13.17
C LEU A 373 -18.19 18.97 14.30
N ASP A 374 -19.21 18.93 15.17
CA ASP A 374 -19.26 17.95 16.27
C ASP A 374 -19.23 16.51 15.76
N SER A 375 -19.93 16.25 14.66
CA SER A 375 -19.92 14.94 14.01
C SER A 375 -18.55 14.56 13.48
N ALA A 376 -17.84 15.48 12.80
CA ALA A 376 -16.50 15.25 12.29
C ALA A 376 -15.49 15.02 13.43
N VAL A 377 -15.53 15.86 14.46
CA VAL A 377 -14.67 15.73 15.64
C VAL A 377 -14.92 14.39 16.36
N ALA A 378 -16.18 13.94 16.44
CA ALA A 378 -16.50 12.66 17.06
C ALA A 378 -15.83 11.46 16.38
N TYR A 379 -15.63 11.47 15.04
CA TYR A 379 -14.87 10.44 14.34
C TYR A 379 -13.40 10.44 14.78
N ILE A 380 -12.77 11.61 14.84
CA ILE A 380 -11.37 11.74 15.27
C ILE A 380 -11.18 11.29 16.72
N LEU A 381 -12.04 11.76 17.64
CA LEU A 381 -11.97 11.39 19.05
C LEU A 381 -12.19 9.89 19.25
N ARG A 382 -13.16 9.30 18.52
CA ARG A 382 -13.36 7.84 18.55
C ARG A 382 -12.09 7.11 18.14
N LEU A 383 -11.46 7.48 17.03
CA LEU A 383 -10.21 6.86 16.57
C LEU A 383 -9.12 6.99 17.65
N LYS A 384 -8.96 8.16 18.27
CA LYS A 384 -7.99 8.35 19.37
C LYS A 384 -8.24 7.44 20.57
N PHE A 385 -9.51 7.21 20.94
CA PHE A 385 -9.86 6.28 22.01
C PHE A 385 -9.68 4.82 21.60
N ASP A 386 -10.10 4.46 20.39
CA ASP A 386 -10.00 3.08 19.89
C ASP A 386 -8.53 2.65 19.68
N LEU A 387 -7.63 3.61 19.36
CA LEU A 387 -6.18 3.42 19.35
C LEU A 387 -5.54 3.43 20.75
N GLY A 388 -6.29 3.73 21.80
CA GLY A 388 -5.79 3.76 23.18
C GLY A 388 -4.87 4.93 23.51
N LEU A 389 -4.88 6.02 22.71
CA LEU A 389 -3.90 7.12 22.83
C LEU A 389 -3.98 7.88 24.17
N PHE A 390 -5.11 7.81 24.87
CA PHE A 390 -5.25 8.46 26.18
C PHE A 390 -4.58 7.66 27.29
N GLU A 391 -4.41 6.35 27.10
CA GLU A 391 -3.86 5.39 28.08
C GLU A 391 -2.41 4.99 27.77
N GLN A 392 -1.99 5.19 26.53
CA GLN A 392 -0.67 4.74 26.07
C GLN A 392 0.47 5.50 26.71
N ASP A 393 1.53 4.76 27.00
CA ASP A 393 2.84 5.30 27.30
C ASP A 393 3.51 5.82 26.01
N SER A 394 4.63 6.53 26.20
CA SER A 394 5.49 6.98 25.12
C SER A 394 6.07 5.81 24.33
N ALA A 395 6.36 6.00 23.03
CA ALA A 395 7.10 5.03 22.24
C ALA A 395 8.47 4.76 22.85
N SER A 396 8.93 3.51 22.81
CA SER A 396 10.18 3.08 23.44
C SER A 396 11.27 2.83 22.40
N LEU A 397 12.39 3.57 22.51
CA LEU A 397 13.56 3.32 21.67
C LEU A 397 14.12 1.91 21.86
N GLU A 398 14.12 1.40 23.10
CA GLU A 398 14.58 0.05 23.40
C GLU A 398 13.75 -1.01 22.66
N LYS A 399 12.41 -0.91 22.67
CA LYS A 399 11.53 -1.84 21.92
C LYS A 399 11.77 -1.77 20.41
N ALA A 400 11.98 -0.55 19.86
CA ALA A 400 12.29 -0.40 18.44
C ALA A 400 13.64 -1.07 18.10
N GLN A 401 14.66 -0.88 18.91
CA GLN A 401 15.97 -1.50 18.73
C GLN A 401 15.91 -3.03 18.88
N GLN A 402 15.13 -3.56 19.83
CA GLN A 402 14.93 -4.99 20.00
C GLN A 402 14.27 -5.62 18.77
N LEU A 403 13.23 -4.99 18.21
CA LEU A 403 12.57 -5.46 17.00
C LEU A 403 13.53 -5.45 15.80
N MET A 404 14.28 -4.37 15.62
CA MET A 404 15.31 -4.27 14.57
C MET A 404 16.41 -5.33 14.72
N ALA A 405 16.82 -5.66 15.94
CA ALA A 405 17.82 -6.67 16.22
C ALA A 405 17.30 -8.11 16.10
N SER A 406 15.99 -8.34 16.09
CA SER A 406 15.38 -9.68 16.00
C SER A 406 15.61 -10.35 14.64
N ASN A 407 15.94 -9.58 13.61
CA ASN A 407 16.08 -10.03 12.22
C ASN A 407 14.85 -10.81 11.70
N GLU A 408 13.66 -10.50 12.20
CA GLU A 408 12.41 -11.19 11.84
C GLU A 408 11.93 -10.80 10.43
N GLY A 409 12.27 -9.58 9.96
CA GLY A 409 11.85 -9.06 8.66
C GLY A 409 12.56 -9.73 7.48
N THR A 410 13.87 -9.98 7.57
CA THR A 410 14.67 -10.53 6.46
C THR A 410 14.15 -11.88 5.92
N PRO A 411 13.82 -12.90 6.74
CA PRO A 411 13.23 -14.14 6.22
C PRO A 411 11.84 -13.92 5.58
N LEU A 412 11.05 -12.97 6.08
CA LEU A 412 9.76 -12.62 5.48
C LEU A 412 9.96 -11.91 4.14
N ALA A 413 10.95 -11.01 4.04
CA ALA A 413 11.30 -10.34 2.79
C ALA A 413 11.77 -11.34 1.73
N LEU A 414 12.60 -12.33 2.11
CA LEU A 414 13.05 -13.39 1.22
C LEU A 414 11.87 -14.26 0.73
N GLU A 415 11.01 -14.74 1.64
CA GLU A 415 9.82 -15.54 1.28
C GLU A 415 8.88 -14.75 0.37
N ALA A 416 8.67 -13.47 0.66
CA ALA A 416 7.83 -12.59 -0.15
C ALA A 416 8.42 -12.37 -1.55
N ALA A 417 9.72 -12.13 -1.67
CA ALA A 417 10.41 -11.99 -2.95
C ALA A 417 10.34 -13.28 -3.79
N GLU A 418 10.61 -14.44 -3.20
CA GLU A 418 10.56 -15.75 -3.87
C GLU A 418 9.17 -16.07 -4.43
N LYS A 419 8.10 -15.77 -3.67
CA LYS A 419 6.71 -16.02 -4.08
C LYS A 419 6.17 -14.98 -5.05
N SER A 420 6.78 -13.81 -5.13
CA SER A 420 6.36 -12.71 -6.02
C SER A 420 6.91 -12.82 -7.43
N MET A 421 8.08 -13.45 -7.61
CA MET A 421 8.70 -13.58 -8.92
C MET A 421 7.90 -14.50 -9.85
N VAL A 422 7.71 -14.07 -11.09
CA VAL A 422 6.92 -14.77 -12.10
C VAL A 422 7.83 -15.31 -13.20
N LEU A 423 7.81 -16.61 -13.45
CA LEU A 423 8.47 -17.21 -14.61
C LEU A 423 7.59 -17.02 -15.85
N LEU A 424 7.91 -16.03 -16.68
CA LEU A 424 7.12 -15.70 -17.88
C LEU A 424 7.41 -16.67 -19.06
N LYS A 425 8.66 -17.10 -19.20
CA LYS A 425 9.09 -18.01 -20.27
C LYS A 425 10.15 -18.99 -19.76
N ASN A 426 10.10 -20.23 -20.24
CA ASN A 426 11.09 -21.27 -19.93
C ASN A 426 11.07 -22.35 -21.01
N ASP A 427 11.66 -22.05 -22.16
CA ASP A 427 11.69 -22.95 -23.31
C ASP A 427 12.58 -24.14 -23.03
N ASN A 428 12.11 -25.34 -23.35
CA ASN A 428 12.82 -26.61 -23.19
C ASN A 428 13.39 -26.82 -21.75
N ASN A 429 12.73 -26.27 -20.72
CA ASN A 429 13.20 -26.31 -19.35
C ASN A 429 14.63 -25.75 -19.20
N PHE A 430 14.87 -24.58 -19.82
CA PHE A 430 16.17 -23.90 -19.80
C PHE A 430 16.60 -23.55 -18.38
N LEU A 431 15.66 -23.22 -17.51
CA LEU A 431 15.79 -23.08 -16.07
C LEU A 431 15.12 -24.26 -15.34
N PRO A 432 15.58 -24.66 -14.15
CA PRO A 432 16.74 -24.12 -13.41
C PRO A 432 18.05 -24.63 -13.98
N ILE A 433 19.14 -23.85 -13.79
CA ILE A 433 20.52 -24.32 -14.09
C ILE A 433 21.07 -25.11 -12.93
N LYS A 434 22.04 -26.02 -13.23
CA LYS A 434 22.74 -26.73 -12.17
C LYS A 434 23.95 -25.91 -11.67
N LYS A 435 24.24 -25.95 -10.37
CA LYS A 435 25.28 -25.14 -9.72
C LYS A 435 26.70 -25.41 -10.28
N ASP A 436 26.94 -26.60 -10.78
CA ASP A 436 28.25 -27.06 -11.35
C ASP A 436 28.31 -26.98 -12.89
N GLN A 437 27.21 -26.57 -13.52
CA GLN A 437 27.07 -26.56 -14.99
C GLN A 437 27.96 -25.52 -15.66
N TYR A 438 28.13 -24.36 -15.02
CA TYR A 438 28.84 -23.21 -15.56
C TYR A 438 29.94 -22.76 -14.59
N LYS A 439 31.11 -22.35 -15.12
CA LYS A 439 32.23 -21.86 -14.33
C LYS A 439 32.26 -20.33 -14.23
N LYS A 440 31.68 -19.63 -15.23
CA LYS A 440 31.60 -18.17 -15.29
C LYS A 440 30.18 -17.75 -15.62
N ILE A 441 29.58 -17.07 -14.69
CA ILE A 441 28.21 -16.49 -14.85
C ILE A 441 28.37 -14.99 -14.93
N ALA A 442 27.88 -14.35 -16.01
CA ALA A 442 27.83 -12.90 -16.13
C ALA A 442 26.47 -12.38 -15.72
N VAL A 443 26.44 -11.29 -14.94
CA VAL A 443 25.26 -10.50 -14.64
C VAL A 443 25.43 -9.15 -15.33
N ILE A 444 24.63 -8.89 -16.33
CA ILE A 444 24.77 -7.73 -17.22
C ILE A 444 23.48 -6.93 -17.23
N GLY A 445 23.59 -5.62 -17.11
CA GLY A 445 22.46 -4.72 -17.22
C GLY A 445 22.38 -3.69 -16.08
N PRO A 446 21.54 -2.67 -16.23
CA PRO A 446 21.40 -1.57 -15.26
C PRO A 446 20.81 -2.03 -13.91
N CYS A 447 20.03 -3.10 -13.91
CA CYS A 447 19.43 -3.68 -12.70
C CYS A 447 20.27 -4.84 -12.11
N ALA A 448 21.53 -5.01 -12.55
CA ALA A 448 22.39 -6.11 -12.08
C ALA A 448 23.01 -5.83 -10.72
N ALA A 449 23.64 -4.65 -10.55
CA ALA A 449 24.38 -4.26 -9.36
C ALA A 449 23.61 -3.29 -8.46
N VAL A 450 22.45 -2.81 -8.89
CA VAL A 450 21.54 -1.96 -8.11
C VAL A 450 20.23 -2.70 -7.98
N ASN A 451 19.75 -2.85 -6.75
CA ASN A 451 18.41 -3.35 -6.49
C ASN A 451 17.49 -2.18 -6.22
N TYR A 452 16.66 -1.86 -7.21
CA TYR A 452 15.64 -0.82 -7.12
C TYR A 452 14.43 -1.34 -6.33
N LEU A 453 13.90 -0.52 -5.42
CA LEU A 453 12.84 -0.91 -4.49
C LEU A 453 11.46 -0.41 -4.90
N GLY A 454 11.40 0.57 -5.82
CA GLY A 454 10.16 1.25 -6.21
C GLY A 454 9.83 2.46 -5.34
N ASP A 455 8.77 3.17 -5.73
CA ASP A 455 8.30 4.37 -5.02
C ASP A 455 7.81 4.03 -3.60
N TYR A 456 7.79 5.02 -2.72
CA TYR A 456 7.39 4.87 -1.31
C TYR A 456 8.21 3.85 -0.49
N SER A 457 9.47 3.58 -0.91
CA SER A 457 10.40 2.76 -0.14
C SER A 457 11.26 3.59 0.79
N GLY A 458 11.49 3.07 2.01
CA GLY A 458 12.56 3.54 2.89
C GLY A 458 13.94 3.10 2.37
N ILE A 459 14.99 3.47 3.09
CA ILE A 459 16.35 2.96 2.86
C ILE A 459 16.56 1.80 3.83
N PRO A 460 16.48 0.54 3.39
CA PRO A 460 16.61 -0.61 4.28
C PRO A 460 18.04 -0.75 4.82
N ARG A 461 18.20 -1.55 5.87
CA ARG A 461 19.51 -1.82 6.49
C ARG A 461 20.45 -2.60 5.58
N HIS A 462 19.89 -3.45 4.73
CA HIS A 462 20.59 -4.15 3.66
C HIS A 462 19.71 -4.17 2.42
N ASN A 463 20.34 -4.29 1.26
CA ASN A 463 19.64 -4.32 -0.02
C ASN A 463 20.46 -5.16 -0.99
N VAL A 464 20.00 -6.38 -1.24
CA VAL A 464 20.77 -7.39 -1.97
C VAL A 464 20.47 -7.30 -3.46
N SER A 465 21.44 -6.81 -4.24
CA SER A 465 21.36 -6.80 -5.70
C SER A 465 21.46 -8.22 -6.30
N LEU A 466 21.09 -8.38 -7.58
CA LEU A 466 21.25 -9.66 -8.26
C LEU A 466 22.72 -10.12 -8.26
N LEU A 467 23.64 -9.17 -8.48
CA LEU A 467 25.08 -9.41 -8.45
C LEU A 467 25.51 -9.94 -7.07
N ASP A 468 25.04 -9.34 -6.00
CA ASP A 468 25.38 -9.77 -4.64
C ASP A 468 24.74 -11.10 -4.29
N GLY A 469 23.46 -11.31 -4.62
CA GLY A 469 22.78 -12.61 -4.42
C GLY A 469 23.49 -13.77 -5.11
N LEU A 470 23.96 -13.55 -6.35
CA LEU A 470 24.74 -14.57 -7.08
C LEU A 470 26.12 -14.79 -6.49
N LYS A 471 26.82 -13.74 -6.04
CA LYS A 471 28.10 -13.87 -5.32
C LYS A 471 27.91 -14.61 -4.00
N ASN A 472 26.88 -14.30 -3.22
CA ASN A 472 26.54 -15.01 -1.99
C ASN A 472 26.31 -16.50 -2.26
N LYS A 473 25.62 -16.83 -3.36
CA LYS A 473 25.28 -18.20 -3.75
C LYS A 473 26.47 -18.95 -4.35
N ALA A 474 27.42 -18.24 -4.96
CA ALA A 474 28.59 -18.85 -5.65
C ALA A 474 29.46 -19.64 -4.69
N ASN A 475 29.74 -19.15 -3.50
CA ASN A 475 30.58 -19.78 -2.49
C ASN A 475 31.83 -20.46 -3.07
N GLY A 476 32.47 -19.78 -4.06
CA GLY A 476 33.68 -20.31 -4.76
C GLY A 476 33.43 -21.38 -5.84
N GLN A 477 32.19 -21.77 -6.12
CA GLN A 477 31.87 -22.80 -7.13
C GLN A 477 31.93 -22.28 -8.57
N TYR A 478 31.64 -20.97 -8.77
CA TYR A 478 31.70 -20.29 -10.06
C TYR A 478 32.15 -18.82 -9.86
N GLU A 479 32.70 -18.25 -10.93
CA GLU A 479 33.08 -16.83 -10.99
C GLU A 479 31.88 -16.00 -11.45
N VAL A 480 31.63 -14.84 -10.81
CA VAL A 480 30.59 -13.90 -11.21
C VAL A 480 31.23 -12.71 -11.90
N LEU A 481 30.93 -12.53 -13.17
CA LEU A 481 31.33 -11.39 -13.98
C LEU A 481 30.21 -10.33 -14.00
N TYR A 482 30.58 -9.07 -14.21
CA TYR A 482 29.64 -7.96 -14.22
C TYR A 482 29.93 -6.94 -15.31
N ALA A 483 28.89 -6.41 -15.94
CA ALA A 483 28.92 -5.20 -16.75
C ALA A 483 27.59 -4.45 -16.62
N GLN A 484 27.64 -3.10 -16.60
CA GLN A 484 26.43 -2.28 -16.50
C GLN A 484 25.57 -2.33 -17.77
N GLY A 485 26.16 -2.47 -18.92
CA GLY A 485 25.49 -2.60 -20.22
C GLY A 485 24.86 -1.32 -20.76
N VAL A 486 23.96 -0.71 -20.00
CA VAL A 486 23.37 0.62 -20.27
C VAL A 486 23.12 1.36 -18.96
N LYS A 487 22.96 2.68 -19.02
CA LYS A 487 22.37 3.50 -17.96
C LYS A 487 20.88 3.67 -18.23
N LEU A 488 20.06 3.62 -17.17
CA LEU A 488 18.63 3.96 -17.26
C LEU A 488 18.43 5.48 -17.36
N THR A 489 18.96 6.19 -16.37
CA THR A 489 18.96 7.66 -16.30
C THR A 489 20.35 8.13 -15.87
N THR A 490 20.71 9.39 -16.14
CA THR A 490 22.03 9.91 -15.76
C THR A 490 22.09 10.39 -14.31
N ASN A 491 20.94 10.54 -13.64
CA ASN A 491 20.82 11.06 -12.28
C ASN A 491 20.08 10.14 -11.32
N GLY A 492 19.76 8.90 -11.72
CA GLY A 492 19.02 7.93 -10.90
C GLY A 492 19.68 6.55 -10.76
N ASP A 493 20.89 6.36 -11.32
CA ASP A 493 21.54 5.04 -11.36
C ASP A 493 22.25 4.64 -10.06
N THR A 494 22.28 5.51 -9.07
CA THR A 494 22.99 5.27 -7.83
C THR A 494 22.03 5.27 -6.66
N ILE A 495 21.52 4.13 -6.30
CA ILE A 495 20.81 3.88 -5.05
C ILE A 495 19.33 4.27 -5.10
N SER A 496 18.49 3.29 -4.79
CA SER A 496 17.19 3.50 -4.19
C SER A 496 17.29 4.48 -3.04
N HIS A 497 17.04 5.72 -3.32
CA HIS A 497 16.84 6.71 -2.29
C HIS A 497 15.35 6.96 -2.17
N ASN A 498 14.92 7.32 -0.97
CA ASN A 498 13.62 7.90 -0.72
C ASN A 498 13.44 9.15 -1.60
N ASN A 499 13.16 8.96 -2.89
CA ASN A 499 13.03 10.01 -3.89
C ASN A 499 11.74 10.80 -3.77
N TYR A 500 10.81 10.35 -2.93
CA TYR A 500 9.51 10.98 -2.73
C TYR A 500 9.58 12.48 -2.39
N GLN A 501 10.67 12.94 -1.79
CA GLN A 501 10.82 14.33 -1.36
C GLN A 501 11.70 15.18 -2.28
N TYR A 502 12.26 14.63 -3.35
CA TYR A 502 13.11 15.37 -4.26
C TYR A 502 12.35 15.78 -5.51
N ILE A 503 12.40 17.07 -5.80
CA ILE A 503 12.00 17.60 -7.11
C ILE A 503 13.13 17.26 -8.05
N ASP A 504 12.94 16.21 -8.85
CA ASP A 504 13.90 15.78 -9.86
C ASP A 504 13.19 15.34 -11.14
N THR A 505 13.80 15.62 -12.25
CA THR A 505 13.37 15.13 -13.56
C THR A 505 14.36 14.09 -14.03
N ALA A 506 13.89 12.96 -14.55
CA ALA A 506 14.74 11.95 -15.13
C ALA A 506 15.48 12.54 -16.35
N HIS A 507 16.79 12.35 -16.38
CA HIS A 507 17.63 12.72 -17.52
C HIS A 507 18.14 11.47 -18.21
N TRP A 508 17.98 11.41 -19.54
CA TRP A 508 18.32 10.24 -20.33
C TRP A 508 19.79 10.27 -20.77
N PRO A 509 20.50 9.13 -20.76
CA PRO A 509 21.84 9.01 -21.32
C PRO A 509 21.80 9.18 -22.84
N SER A 510 22.91 9.59 -23.42
CA SER A 510 23.03 9.62 -24.88
C SER A 510 23.14 8.21 -25.46
N ALA A 511 22.66 8.02 -26.69
CA ALA A 511 22.79 6.74 -27.39
C ALA A 511 24.25 6.32 -27.59
N GLU A 512 25.18 7.27 -27.73
CA GLU A 512 26.62 7.01 -27.85
C GLU A 512 27.23 6.51 -26.53
N GLU A 513 26.80 7.06 -25.41
CA GLU A 513 27.23 6.64 -24.09
C GLU A 513 26.80 5.20 -23.84
N ASN A 514 25.52 4.88 -24.05
CA ASN A 514 24.99 3.54 -23.88
C ASN A 514 25.60 2.55 -24.88
N LYS A 515 25.90 2.98 -26.13
CA LYS A 515 26.60 2.11 -27.07
C LYS A 515 27.97 1.65 -26.57
N LYS A 516 28.75 2.54 -25.96
CA LYS A 516 30.05 2.17 -25.36
C LYS A 516 29.88 1.13 -24.25
N LEU A 517 28.88 1.32 -23.38
CA LEU A 517 28.59 0.37 -22.31
C LEU A 517 28.11 -0.98 -22.86
N ILE A 518 27.34 -1.00 -23.95
CA ILE A 518 26.93 -2.22 -24.65
C ILE A 518 28.16 -2.94 -25.21
N ASP A 519 29.07 -2.23 -25.88
CA ASP A 519 30.29 -2.80 -26.46
C ASP A 519 31.22 -3.43 -25.36
N GLU A 520 31.26 -2.81 -24.16
CA GLU A 520 31.94 -3.37 -22.99
C GLU A 520 31.22 -4.61 -22.45
N ALA A 521 29.89 -4.56 -22.35
CA ALA A 521 29.08 -5.68 -21.89
C ALA A 521 29.23 -6.91 -22.80
N VAL A 522 29.29 -6.73 -24.12
CA VAL A 522 29.56 -7.83 -25.09
C VAL A 522 30.91 -8.48 -24.84
N LYS A 523 31.96 -7.71 -24.48
CA LYS A 523 33.29 -8.29 -24.13
C LYS A 523 33.21 -9.15 -22.89
N VAL A 524 32.45 -8.72 -21.84
CA VAL A 524 32.23 -9.50 -20.64
C VAL A 524 31.40 -10.75 -20.93
N ALA A 525 30.33 -10.61 -21.71
CA ALA A 525 29.46 -11.69 -22.14
C ALA A 525 30.26 -12.81 -22.87
N SER A 526 31.21 -12.41 -23.74
CA SER A 526 32.03 -13.36 -24.50
C SER A 526 32.90 -14.24 -23.62
N GLN A 527 33.24 -13.81 -22.39
CA GLN A 527 34.03 -14.55 -21.41
C GLN A 527 33.18 -15.47 -20.52
N ALA A 528 31.88 -15.28 -20.52
CA ALA A 528 30.96 -16.03 -19.67
C ALA A 528 30.51 -17.35 -20.32
N ASP A 529 30.10 -18.31 -19.49
CA ASP A 529 29.46 -19.55 -19.91
C ASP A 529 27.94 -19.43 -19.90
N PHE A 530 27.40 -18.57 -19.01
CA PHE A 530 25.99 -18.29 -18.86
C PHE A 530 25.78 -16.79 -18.52
N ILE A 531 24.72 -16.20 -19.04
CA ILE A 531 24.48 -14.74 -18.90
C ILE A 531 23.09 -14.49 -18.34
N ILE A 532 23.01 -13.59 -17.36
CA ILE A 532 21.77 -13.02 -16.83
C ILE A 532 21.73 -11.54 -17.26
N ILE A 533 20.73 -11.18 -18.07
CA ILE A 533 20.54 -9.81 -18.54
C ILE A 533 19.48 -9.17 -17.65
N ALA A 534 19.89 -8.27 -16.74
CA ALA A 534 19.05 -7.62 -15.75
C ALA A 534 18.67 -6.21 -16.23
N ILE A 535 17.42 -6.06 -16.66
CA ILE A 535 16.87 -4.83 -17.27
C ILE A 535 15.55 -4.44 -16.62
N GLY A 536 15.07 -3.23 -16.90
CA GLY A 536 13.79 -2.75 -16.38
C GLY A 536 13.73 -1.24 -16.16
N GLU A 537 13.27 -0.84 -15.00
CA GLU A 537 13.06 0.55 -14.59
C GLU A 537 13.80 0.84 -13.28
N ASN A 538 14.03 2.13 -13.00
CA ASN A 538 14.37 2.64 -11.68
C ASN A 538 13.19 3.42 -11.09
N GLU A 539 13.32 3.94 -9.87
CA GLU A 539 12.25 4.68 -9.18
C GLU A 539 11.85 5.98 -9.90
N GLN A 540 12.71 6.57 -10.72
CA GLN A 540 12.36 7.78 -11.48
C GLN A 540 11.40 7.50 -12.64
N MET A 541 11.32 6.25 -13.08
CA MET A 541 10.53 5.83 -14.25
C MET A 541 9.14 5.33 -13.88
N GLY A 542 8.93 4.88 -12.64
CA GLY A 542 7.66 4.32 -12.16
C GLY A 542 7.32 4.79 -10.75
N ARG A 543 6.72 5.99 -10.62
CA ARG A 543 6.41 6.64 -9.34
C ARG A 543 5.21 7.57 -9.45
N GLU A 544 4.71 8.05 -8.31
CA GLU A 544 3.67 9.07 -8.27
C GLU A 544 4.13 10.36 -8.96
N ALA A 545 3.40 10.80 -9.98
CA ALA A 545 3.70 12.02 -10.71
C ALA A 545 3.10 13.26 -10.03
N TRP A 546 3.90 14.32 -9.84
CA TRP A 546 3.46 15.63 -9.38
C TRP A 546 4.40 16.73 -9.87
N ALA A 547 3.90 17.96 -10.07
CA ALA A 547 4.65 19.16 -10.51
C ALA A 547 5.92 18.87 -11.34
N ASN A 548 7.12 18.97 -10.76
CA ASN A 548 8.40 18.71 -11.41
C ASN A 548 8.98 17.32 -11.08
N HIS A 549 8.11 16.36 -10.86
CA HIS A 549 8.42 14.99 -10.46
C HIS A 549 7.59 14.02 -11.33
N PRO A 550 7.92 13.85 -12.63
CA PRO A 550 7.16 13.00 -13.53
C PRO A 550 7.32 11.52 -13.19
N GLY A 551 6.27 10.74 -13.46
CA GLY A 551 6.23 9.28 -13.19
C GLY A 551 5.33 8.53 -14.19
N ASP A 552 4.32 9.22 -14.77
CA ASP A 552 3.46 8.66 -15.81
C ASP A 552 4.22 8.56 -17.13
N GLN A 553 3.92 7.54 -17.92
CA GLN A 553 4.58 7.30 -19.20
C GLN A 553 3.60 7.31 -20.38
N THR A 554 4.09 7.65 -21.56
CA THR A 554 3.31 7.66 -22.80
C THR A 554 3.35 6.33 -23.52
N ASP A 555 4.37 5.49 -23.26
CA ASP A 555 4.47 4.13 -23.80
C ASP A 555 4.97 3.13 -22.73
N LEU A 556 5.06 1.86 -23.10
CA LEU A 556 5.43 0.77 -22.21
C LEU A 556 6.69 0.02 -22.68
N ASN A 557 7.44 0.60 -23.63
CA ASN A 557 8.67 0.00 -24.13
C ASN A 557 9.82 0.19 -23.12
N LEU A 558 10.79 -0.72 -23.19
CA LEU A 558 12.05 -0.56 -22.48
C LEU A 558 12.79 0.69 -22.98
N GLN A 559 13.10 1.59 -22.06
CA GLN A 559 13.78 2.85 -22.36
C GLN A 559 15.31 2.66 -22.38
N SER A 560 16.07 3.68 -22.84
CA SER A 560 17.53 3.77 -22.73
C SER A 560 18.31 2.63 -23.39
N GLN A 561 17.92 2.23 -24.63
CA GLN A 561 18.61 1.18 -25.41
C GLN A 561 18.75 -0.19 -24.73
N GLN A 562 17.88 -0.50 -23.78
CA GLN A 562 17.92 -1.79 -23.07
C GLN A 562 17.65 -2.98 -24.03
N GLU A 563 16.70 -2.83 -24.97
CA GLU A 563 16.45 -3.90 -25.95
C GLU A 563 17.66 -4.09 -26.89
N ASP A 564 18.39 -3.04 -27.24
CA ASP A 564 19.62 -3.13 -28.03
C ASP A 564 20.71 -3.88 -27.25
N LEU A 565 20.83 -3.67 -25.94
CA LEU A 565 21.71 -4.46 -25.07
C LEU A 565 21.33 -5.94 -25.14
N VAL A 566 20.06 -6.30 -24.98
CA VAL A 566 19.61 -7.69 -25.06
C VAL A 566 19.96 -8.32 -26.41
N LYS A 567 19.65 -7.60 -27.51
CA LYS A 567 20.00 -8.05 -28.88
C LYS A 567 21.49 -8.28 -29.06
N ALA A 568 22.33 -7.38 -28.58
CA ALA A 568 23.80 -7.50 -28.67
C ALA A 568 24.34 -8.69 -27.88
N ILE A 569 23.80 -8.93 -26.68
CA ILE A 569 24.21 -10.08 -25.87
C ILE A 569 23.73 -11.40 -26.49
N MET A 570 22.47 -11.49 -26.97
CA MET A 570 21.95 -12.67 -27.66
C MET A 570 22.74 -12.99 -28.93
N ALA A 571 23.25 -11.99 -29.65
CA ALA A 571 24.09 -12.15 -30.84
C ALA A 571 25.44 -12.83 -30.53
N THR A 572 25.88 -12.89 -29.28
CA THR A 572 27.09 -13.64 -28.90
C THR A 572 26.90 -15.15 -28.98
N GLY A 573 25.68 -15.66 -29.11
CA GLY A 573 25.34 -17.08 -29.12
C GLY A 573 25.53 -17.80 -27.78
N LYS A 574 25.85 -17.09 -26.71
CA LYS A 574 25.98 -17.65 -25.36
C LYS A 574 24.62 -17.92 -24.73
N PRO A 575 24.48 -18.95 -23.88
CA PRO A 575 23.27 -19.18 -23.10
C PRO A 575 22.92 -17.95 -22.25
N ALA A 576 21.74 -17.37 -22.45
CA ALA A 576 21.33 -16.16 -21.74
C ALA A 576 19.85 -16.18 -21.37
N ILE A 577 19.51 -15.51 -20.25
CA ILE A 577 18.15 -15.25 -19.79
C ILE A 577 17.96 -13.75 -19.51
N VAL A 578 16.70 -13.33 -19.43
CA VAL A 578 16.35 -11.98 -18.99
C VAL A 578 15.70 -12.03 -17.62
N TYR A 579 16.13 -11.12 -16.74
CA TYR A 579 15.47 -10.75 -15.51
C TYR A 579 14.93 -9.32 -15.66
N LEU A 580 13.67 -9.12 -15.28
CA LEU A 580 12.98 -7.82 -15.35
C LEU A 580 12.80 -7.25 -13.95
N ALA A 581 13.19 -5.99 -13.73
CA ALA A 581 12.94 -5.23 -12.50
C ALA A 581 12.16 -3.95 -12.86
N HIS A 582 10.90 -3.83 -12.44
CA HIS A 582 10.05 -2.71 -12.86
C HIS A 582 8.81 -2.55 -11.97
N GLY A 583 8.09 -1.41 -12.12
CA GLY A 583 6.86 -1.12 -11.40
C GLY A 583 5.57 -1.27 -12.22
N ARG A 584 5.65 -1.62 -13.52
CA ARG A 584 4.52 -1.72 -14.46
C ARG A 584 4.77 -2.75 -15.54
N PRO A 585 3.75 -3.36 -16.18
CA PRO A 585 3.94 -4.22 -17.34
C PRO A 585 4.69 -3.52 -18.47
N LEU A 586 5.69 -4.20 -19.04
CA LEU A 586 6.50 -3.69 -20.14
C LEU A 586 6.17 -4.40 -21.47
N SER A 587 6.19 -3.66 -22.57
CA SER A 587 6.03 -4.21 -23.92
C SER A 587 7.35 -4.79 -24.39
N ILE A 588 7.55 -6.10 -24.20
CA ILE A 588 8.81 -6.82 -24.45
C ILE A 588 8.69 -7.86 -25.57
N ASN A 589 7.97 -7.57 -26.64
CA ASN A 589 7.64 -8.55 -27.69
C ASN A 589 8.88 -9.26 -28.25
N TRP A 590 9.92 -8.51 -28.67
CA TRP A 590 11.13 -9.09 -29.22
C TRP A 590 11.82 -10.03 -28.21
N ILE A 591 11.90 -9.64 -26.94
CA ILE A 591 12.50 -10.45 -25.86
C ILE A 591 11.67 -11.71 -25.64
N ALA A 592 10.35 -11.60 -25.60
CA ALA A 592 9.45 -12.72 -25.44
C ALA A 592 9.60 -13.76 -26.57
N GLU A 593 9.90 -13.34 -27.78
CA GLU A 593 10.11 -14.23 -28.91
C GLU A 593 11.50 -14.89 -28.89
N ASN A 594 12.57 -14.15 -28.60
CA ASN A 594 13.94 -14.50 -28.91
C ASN A 594 14.76 -15.01 -27.68
N VAL A 595 14.35 -14.72 -26.45
CA VAL A 595 15.06 -15.16 -25.23
C VAL A 595 14.46 -16.46 -24.70
N PRO A 596 15.24 -17.49 -24.36
CA PRO A 596 14.71 -18.80 -23.97
C PRO A 596 14.05 -18.82 -22.59
N ALA A 597 14.45 -17.95 -21.65
CA ALA A 597 13.81 -17.84 -20.35
C ALA A 597 13.76 -16.40 -19.85
N ILE A 598 12.64 -16.05 -19.22
CA ILE A 598 12.36 -14.71 -18.69
C ILE A 598 11.79 -14.86 -17.30
N VAL A 599 12.45 -14.25 -16.31
CA VAL A 599 11.99 -14.12 -14.94
C VAL A 599 11.59 -12.66 -14.70
N ASP A 600 10.34 -12.46 -14.36
CA ASP A 600 9.78 -11.17 -13.99
C ASP A 600 9.92 -10.99 -12.47
N GLY A 601 10.83 -10.12 -12.07
CA GLY A 601 11.13 -9.87 -10.66
C GLY A 601 10.31 -8.74 -10.06
N TRP A 602 9.70 -7.84 -10.86
CA TRP A 602 9.13 -6.62 -10.34
C TRP A 602 10.16 -5.83 -9.50
N PHE A 603 9.72 -4.96 -8.60
CA PHE A 603 10.52 -4.47 -7.48
C PHE A 603 10.23 -5.38 -6.28
N THR A 604 11.10 -6.36 -6.03
CA THR A 604 10.85 -7.46 -5.07
C THR A 604 11.41 -7.23 -3.66
N GLY A 605 11.73 -5.97 -3.32
CA GLY A 605 12.20 -5.62 -1.98
C GLY A 605 13.68 -5.96 -1.76
N GLU A 606 14.12 -5.87 -0.51
CA GLU A 606 15.55 -5.91 -0.14
C GLU A 606 16.25 -7.24 -0.41
N GLU A 607 15.53 -8.35 -0.54
CA GLU A 607 16.07 -9.71 -0.74
C GLU A 607 15.98 -10.18 -2.21
N ALA A 608 15.73 -9.30 -3.17
CA ALA A 608 15.57 -9.65 -4.58
C ALA A 608 16.68 -10.51 -5.14
N GLY A 609 17.95 -10.20 -4.84
CA GLY A 609 19.10 -10.94 -5.35
C GLY A 609 19.20 -12.36 -4.80
N ASN A 610 18.97 -12.57 -3.51
CA ASN A 610 18.97 -13.89 -2.89
C ASN A 610 17.79 -14.74 -3.40
N ALA A 611 16.60 -14.16 -3.50
CA ALA A 611 15.41 -14.82 -4.03
C ALA A 611 15.61 -15.27 -5.48
N PHE A 612 16.12 -14.37 -6.33
CA PHE A 612 16.43 -14.70 -7.72
C PHE A 612 17.47 -15.85 -7.82
N ALA A 613 18.53 -15.79 -7.03
CA ALA A 613 19.55 -16.87 -7.02
C ALA A 613 18.93 -18.22 -6.62
N ASN A 614 18.02 -18.26 -5.64
CA ASN A 614 17.30 -19.47 -5.25
C ASN A 614 16.41 -20.02 -6.39
N ILE A 615 15.73 -19.15 -7.13
CA ILE A 615 14.96 -19.54 -8.32
C ILE A 615 15.88 -20.03 -9.44
N LEU A 616 16.93 -19.28 -9.77
CA LEU A 616 17.87 -19.62 -10.85
C LEU A 616 18.42 -21.04 -10.74
N PHE A 617 18.81 -21.42 -9.52
CA PHE A 617 19.41 -22.75 -9.26
C PHE A 617 18.36 -23.82 -8.86
N GLY A 618 17.09 -23.46 -8.78
CA GLY A 618 15.99 -24.38 -8.49
C GLY A 618 15.90 -24.81 -7.02
N ASP A 619 16.50 -24.08 -6.10
CA ASP A 619 16.30 -24.28 -4.66
C ASP A 619 14.85 -23.88 -4.30
N VAL A 620 14.27 -22.94 -5.04
CA VAL A 620 12.86 -22.55 -5.01
C VAL A 620 12.23 -22.76 -6.38
N ASN A 621 11.04 -23.32 -6.42
CA ASN A 621 10.24 -23.44 -7.64
C ASN A 621 9.37 -22.20 -7.80
N PRO A 622 9.50 -21.40 -8.89
CA PRO A 622 8.72 -20.22 -9.10
C PRO A 622 7.21 -20.54 -9.13
N SER A 623 6.43 -19.73 -8.47
CA SER A 623 4.97 -19.93 -8.32
C SER A 623 4.15 -18.66 -8.46
N GLY A 624 4.80 -17.53 -8.72
CA GLY A 624 4.11 -16.25 -8.94
C GLY A 624 3.21 -16.28 -10.19
N LYS A 625 2.09 -15.57 -10.12
CA LYS A 625 1.13 -15.38 -11.21
C LYS A 625 0.83 -13.90 -11.41
N LEU A 626 0.84 -13.42 -12.64
CA LEU A 626 0.62 -12.01 -12.95
C LEU A 626 -0.71 -11.49 -12.37
N ALA A 627 -0.66 -10.36 -11.70
CA ALA A 627 -1.83 -9.64 -11.19
C ALA A 627 -2.36 -8.59 -12.19
N ILE A 628 -1.68 -8.44 -13.34
CA ILE A 628 -2.01 -7.49 -14.39
C ILE A 628 -1.59 -8.07 -15.75
N SER A 629 -2.38 -7.84 -16.79
CA SER A 629 -2.08 -8.26 -18.15
C SER A 629 -0.95 -7.43 -18.76
N TYR A 630 -0.07 -8.07 -19.53
CA TYR A 630 1.03 -7.42 -20.26
C TYR A 630 0.56 -7.02 -21.66
N PRO A 631 0.46 -5.72 -21.98
CA PRO A 631 0.15 -5.27 -23.33
C PRO A 631 1.33 -5.51 -24.28
N ARG A 632 1.02 -5.71 -25.57
CA ARG A 632 2.06 -5.76 -26.62
C ARG A 632 2.56 -4.37 -26.98
N SER A 633 1.72 -3.36 -26.82
CA SER A 633 2.03 -1.96 -27.00
C SER A 633 1.10 -1.08 -26.18
N ALA A 634 1.49 0.18 -25.98
CA ALA A 634 0.61 1.16 -25.36
C ALA A 634 -0.69 1.39 -26.15
N GLY A 635 -0.68 1.13 -27.47
CA GLY A 635 -1.86 1.22 -28.33
C GLY A 635 -2.95 0.19 -28.02
N GLN A 636 -2.63 -0.91 -27.32
CA GLN A 636 -3.61 -1.89 -26.89
C GLN A 636 -4.39 -1.49 -25.64
N VAL A 637 -3.88 -0.52 -24.86
CA VAL A 637 -4.50 -0.16 -23.59
C VAL A 637 -5.86 0.52 -23.83
N PRO A 638 -6.93 0.08 -23.14
CA PRO A 638 -7.01 -0.90 -22.05
C PRO A 638 -7.07 -2.36 -22.53
N ILE A 639 -6.30 -3.25 -21.87
CA ILE A 639 -6.17 -4.68 -22.26
C ILE A 639 -6.48 -5.66 -21.12
N TYR A 640 -7.16 -5.27 -20.07
CA TYR A 640 -7.48 -6.13 -18.93
C TYR A 640 -8.33 -7.36 -19.30
N TYR A 641 -8.13 -8.47 -18.55
CA TYR A 641 -8.73 -9.79 -18.84
C TYR A 641 -10.27 -9.80 -18.76
N ASN A 642 -10.89 -8.93 -17.93
CA ASN A 642 -12.34 -8.88 -17.68
C ASN A 642 -13.07 -7.88 -18.57
N HIS A 643 -12.67 -7.81 -19.82
CA HIS A 643 -13.27 -6.94 -20.83
C HIS A 643 -14.69 -7.37 -21.21
N LYS A 644 -15.49 -6.49 -21.82
CA LYS A 644 -16.78 -6.81 -22.38
C LYS A 644 -16.62 -7.66 -23.67
N PRO A 645 -17.59 -8.53 -24.06
CA PRO A 645 -17.48 -9.38 -25.24
C PRO A 645 -17.22 -8.63 -26.55
N SER A 646 -17.71 -7.40 -26.67
CA SER A 646 -17.50 -6.54 -27.84
C SER A 646 -16.10 -5.93 -27.93
N ALA A 647 -15.37 -5.82 -26.81
CA ALA A 647 -13.96 -5.45 -26.82
C ALA A 647 -13.13 -6.64 -27.33
N GLN A 648 -12.10 -6.39 -28.08
CA GLN A 648 -11.23 -7.43 -28.67
C GLN A 648 -11.94 -8.38 -29.66
N PHE A 649 -13.11 -7.98 -30.18
CA PHE A 649 -13.86 -8.80 -31.13
C PHE A 649 -13.16 -8.88 -32.49
N PHE A 650 -12.58 -7.77 -32.94
CA PHE A 650 -11.79 -7.71 -34.18
C PHE A 650 -10.31 -7.49 -33.85
N PRO A 651 -9.39 -8.10 -34.62
CA PRO A 651 -7.96 -7.85 -34.44
C PRO A 651 -7.58 -6.42 -34.88
N TYR A 652 -6.49 -5.90 -34.34
CA TYR A 652 -5.85 -4.71 -34.88
C TYR A 652 -5.12 -5.02 -36.19
N LEU A 653 -4.93 -4.01 -37.05
CA LEU A 653 -4.22 -4.18 -38.31
C LEU A 653 -2.76 -4.61 -38.13
N MET A 654 -2.09 -4.04 -37.13
CA MET A 654 -0.65 -4.18 -36.93
C MET A 654 -0.29 -5.14 -35.80
N GLU A 655 -1.25 -5.58 -35.01
CA GLU A 655 -0.97 -6.32 -33.78
C GLU A 655 -2.14 -7.24 -33.40
N GLN A 656 -1.86 -8.32 -32.69
CA GLN A 656 -2.90 -9.20 -32.11
C GLN A 656 -3.68 -8.42 -31.06
N ASN A 657 -4.97 -8.72 -30.91
CA ASN A 657 -5.84 -8.12 -29.90
C ASN A 657 -5.77 -8.81 -28.51
N THR A 658 -4.87 -9.79 -28.36
CA THR A 658 -4.62 -10.47 -27.07
C THR A 658 -3.39 -9.88 -26.40
N PRO A 659 -3.34 -9.89 -25.04
CA PRO A 659 -2.14 -9.45 -24.33
C PRO A 659 -0.92 -10.32 -24.67
N LEU A 660 0.28 -9.81 -24.41
CA LEU A 660 1.51 -10.59 -24.51
C LEU A 660 1.54 -11.71 -23.47
N TYR A 661 1.21 -11.37 -22.23
CA TYR A 661 0.96 -12.31 -21.14
C TYR A 661 -0.36 -11.97 -20.44
N PRO A 662 -1.26 -12.94 -20.26
CA PRO A 662 -2.59 -12.67 -19.69
C PRO A 662 -2.55 -12.60 -18.16
N PHE A 663 -3.54 -12.00 -17.55
CA PHE A 663 -3.80 -12.01 -16.10
C PHE A 663 -3.79 -13.44 -15.54
N GLY A 664 -3.19 -13.62 -14.39
CA GLY A 664 -3.06 -14.92 -13.72
C GLY A 664 -1.98 -15.83 -14.30
N TYR A 665 -1.27 -15.42 -15.36
CA TYR A 665 -0.25 -16.23 -16.01
C TYR A 665 1.06 -16.28 -15.19
N GLY A 666 1.71 -17.42 -15.21
CA GLY A 666 3.03 -17.68 -14.67
C GLY A 666 3.34 -19.18 -14.76
N ARG A 667 4.59 -19.50 -15.10
CA ARG A 667 5.09 -20.89 -15.24
C ARG A 667 5.74 -21.36 -13.95
N SER A 668 5.94 -22.67 -13.89
CA SER A 668 6.63 -23.36 -12.79
C SER A 668 7.67 -24.32 -13.37
N TYR A 669 8.60 -24.79 -12.55
CA TYR A 669 9.52 -25.90 -12.91
C TYR A 669 8.84 -27.27 -12.86
N THR A 670 7.58 -27.34 -12.47
CA THR A 670 6.72 -28.52 -12.55
C THR A 670 5.50 -28.23 -13.40
N THR A 671 4.69 -29.25 -13.68
CA THR A 671 3.47 -29.13 -14.46
C THR A 671 2.25 -29.57 -13.66
N TYR A 672 1.10 -28.99 -13.96
CA TYR A 672 -0.15 -29.30 -13.29
C TYR A 672 -1.23 -29.67 -14.30
N SER A 673 -2.13 -30.57 -13.92
CA SER A 673 -3.35 -30.87 -14.66
C SER A 673 -4.58 -30.54 -13.84
N TYR A 674 -5.60 -30.04 -14.51
CA TYR A 674 -6.87 -29.64 -13.94
C TYR A 674 -7.99 -30.56 -14.47
N ALA A 675 -8.75 -31.18 -13.55
CA ALA A 675 -9.99 -31.81 -13.92
C ALA A 675 -11.09 -30.77 -14.22
N ALA A 676 -12.13 -31.16 -14.94
CA ALA A 676 -13.30 -30.30 -15.10
C ALA A 676 -13.95 -29.98 -13.74
N PRO A 677 -14.28 -28.69 -13.47
CA PRO A 677 -14.91 -28.33 -12.21
C PRO A 677 -16.29 -29.00 -12.05
N GLN A 678 -16.58 -29.41 -10.82
CA GLN A 678 -17.86 -30.01 -10.45
C GLN A 678 -18.70 -28.99 -9.67
N VAL A 679 -19.98 -28.92 -9.99
CA VAL A 679 -20.96 -28.03 -9.37
C VAL A 679 -21.84 -28.83 -8.42
N SER A 680 -21.98 -28.41 -7.16
CA SER A 680 -22.75 -29.18 -6.15
C SER A 680 -24.25 -29.25 -6.46
N ALA A 681 -24.79 -28.35 -7.27
CA ALA A 681 -26.18 -28.36 -7.72
C ALA A 681 -26.31 -27.68 -9.09
N PRO A 682 -27.00 -28.29 -10.06
CA PRO A 682 -27.16 -27.71 -11.41
C PRO A 682 -28.06 -26.46 -11.41
N ASN A 683 -28.95 -26.35 -10.44
CA ASN A 683 -29.86 -25.21 -10.26
C ASN A 683 -29.66 -24.56 -8.90
N LEU A 684 -29.57 -23.22 -8.90
CA LEU A 684 -29.37 -22.43 -7.73
C LEU A 684 -30.52 -21.45 -7.54
N LYS A 685 -31.17 -21.48 -6.38
CA LYS A 685 -32.14 -20.45 -6.01
C LYS A 685 -31.41 -19.11 -5.79
N LYS A 686 -32.04 -18.01 -6.15
CA LYS A 686 -31.48 -16.63 -6.13
C LYS A 686 -30.71 -16.25 -4.85
N ASN A 687 -31.08 -16.78 -3.70
CA ASN A 687 -30.43 -16.50 -2.41
C ASN A 687 -29.62 -17.71 -1.89
N GLY A 688 -29.42 -18.73 -2.70
CA GLY A 688 -28.66 -19.93 -2.36
C GLY A 688 -27.15 -19.71 -2.49
N ALA A 689 -26.42 -20.79 -2.25
CA ALA A 689 -25.00 -20.90 -2.52
C ALA A 689 -24.70 -22.24 -3.21
N VAL A 690 -23.71 -22.24 -4.08
CA VAL A 690 -23.22 -23.45 -4.77
C VAL A 690 -21.75 -23.63 -4.45
N THR A 691 -21.31 -24.86 -4.26
CA THR A 691 -19.90 -25.22 -4.08
C THR A 691 -19.34 -25.71 -5.41
N ILE A 692 -18.22 -25.17 -5.81
CA ILE A 692 -17.43 -25.57 -6.96
C ILE A 692 -16.22 -26.34 -6.46
N THR A 693 -16.01 -27.54 -6.95
CA THR A 693 -14.82 -28.35 -6.62
C THR A 693 -14.03 -28.65 -7.89
N VAL A 694 -12.70 -28.60 -7.77
CA VAL A 694 -11.78 -28.95 -8.85
C VAL A 694 -10.61 -29.76 -8.28
N ASN A 695 -10.26 -30.85 -8.99
CA ASN A 695 -9.07 -31.63 -8.66
C ASN A 695 -7.88 -31.09 -9.46
N VAL A 696 -6.78 -30.82 -8.77
CA VAL A 696 -5.52 -30.37 -9.36
C VAL A 696 -4.44 -31.34 -8.99
N THR A 697 -3.71 -31.84 -10.00
CA THR A 697 -2.63 -32.81 -9.86
C THR A 697 -1.30 -32.24 -10.31
N ASN A 698 -0.28 -32.38 -9.50
CA ASN A 698 1.10 -32.12 -9.93
C ASN A 698 1.58 -33.29 -10.80
N THR A 699 1.68 -33.08 -12.11
CA THR A 699 2.09 -34.09 -13.09
C THR A 699 3.58 -34.12 -13.36
N GLY A 700 4.34 -33.20 -12.78
CA GLY A 700 5.79 -33.14 -12.93
C GLY A 700 6.54 -33.88 -11.82
N ASN A 701 7.83 -33.65 -11.75
CA ASN A 701 8.76 -34.35 -10.85
C ASN A 701 9.31 -33.48 -9.70
N ARG A 702 8.77 -32.29 -9.51
CA ARG A 702 9.18 -31.36 -8.44
C ARG A 702 7.96 -30.93 -7.62
N LYS A 703 8.16 -30.74 -6.33
CA LYS A 703 7.19 -30.02 -5.49
C LYS A 703 6.99 -28.60 -6.01
N GLY A 704 5.77 -28.11 -5.96
CA GLY A 704 5.47 -26.72 -6.30
C GLY A 704 4.15 -26.26 -5.72
N ASP A 705 3.99 -24.95 -5.65
CA ASP A 705 2.72 -24.31 -5.31
C ASP A 705 1.97 -23.96 -6.59
N GLU A 706 0.68 -24.28 -6.64
CA GLU A 706 -0.20 -23.86 -7.72
C GLU A 706 -1.26 -22.89 -7.20
N ILE A 707 -1.61 -21.90 -8.03
CA ILE A 707 -2.65 -20.92 -7.75
C ILE A 707 -3.87 -21.25 -8.60
N VAL A 708 -4.85 -21.88 -7.98
CA VAL A 708 -6.12 -22.28 -8.61
C VAL A 708 -7.05 -21.06 -8.63
N GLN A 709 -7.42 -20.62 -9.84
CA GLN A 709 -8.23 -19.42 -10.05
C GLN A 709 -9.66 -19.83 -10.45
N LEU A 710 -10.68 -19.17 -9.86
CA LEU A 710 -12.09 -19.38 -10.19
C LEU A 710 -12.69 -18.13 -10.83
N TYR A 711 -13.18 -18.27 -12.04
CA TYR A 711 -13.87 -17.23 -12.81
C TYR A 711 -15.32 -17.58 -13.03
N ILE A 712 -16.17 -16.55 -13.20
CA ILE A 712 -17.56 -16.71 -13.64
C ILE A 712 -17.86 -15.84 -14.86
N HIS A 713 -18.82 -16.27 -15.67
CA HIS A 713 -19.47 -15.49 -16.72
C HIS A 713 -20.96 -15.76 -16.74
N GLN A 714 -21.78 -14.76 -16.49
CA GLN A 714 -23.23 -14.87 -16.70
C GLN A 714 -23.52 -14.65 -18.17
N LYS A 715 -23.95 -15.72 -18.87
CA LYS A 715 -24.10 -15.75 -20.36
C LYS A 715 -25.13 -14.77 -20.87
N VAL A 716 -26.26 -14.65 -20.15
CA VAL A 716 -27.33 -13.72 -20.47
C VAL A 716 -27.72 -12.95 -19.22
N ALA A 717 -27.71 -11.64 -19.31
CA ALA A 717 -28.03 -10.71 -18.23
C ALA A 717 -28.74 -9.49 -18.79
N SER A 718 -29.31 -8.65 -17.91
CA SER A 718 -29.94 -7.39 -18.31
C SER A 718 -28.96 -6.31 -18.80
N VAL A 719 -27.65 -6.51 -18.57
CA VAL A 719 -26.53 -5.68 -19.05
C VAL A 719 -25.42 -6.58 -19.58
N THR A 720 -24.57 -6.07 -20.47
CA THR A 720 -23.41 -6.81 -20.96
C THR A 720 -22.44 -7.11 -19.82
N ARG A 721 -22.21 -8.41 -19.55
CA ARG A 721 -21.28 -8.87 -18.53
C ARG A 721 -19.87 -9.05 -19.11
N PRO A 722 -18.81 -8.91 -18.29
CA PRO A 722 -17.46 -9.26 -18.70
C PRO A 722 -17.36 -10.72 -19.19
N VAL A 723 -16.44 -11.00 -20.11
CA VAL A 723 -16.20 -12.36 -20.62
C VAL A 723 -15.82 -13.35 -19.52
N LYS A 724 -15.25 -12.85 -18.44
CA LYS A 724 -14.95 -13.58 -17.19
C LYS A 724 -14.66 -12.60 -16.05
N GLU A 725 -14.92 -13.00 -14.83
CA GLU A 725 -14.70 -12.22 -13.61
C GLU A 725 -14.12 -13.14 -12.54
N LEU A 726 -12.96 -12.82 -11.99
CA LEU A 726 -12.38 -13.55 -10.85
C LEU A 726 -13.30 -13.44 -9.63
N LYS A 727 -13.64 -14.56 -9.01
CA LYS A 727 -14.51 -14.60 -7.82
C LYS A 727 -13.89 -15.34 -6.63
N ASP A 728 -12.85 -16.15 -6.89
CA ASP A 728 -12.07 -16.79 -5.84
C ASP A 728 -10.73 -17.28 -6.36
N PHE A 729 -9.82 -17.60 -5.45
CA PHE A 729 -8.57 -18.28 -5.75
C PHE A 729 -8.05 -19.03 -4.52
N ALA A 730 -7.17 -20.02 -4.75
CA ALA A 730 -6.52 -20.77 -3.70
C ALA A 730 -5.09 -21.11 -4.09
N ARG A 731 -4.13 -20.84 -3.20
CA ARG A 731 -2.75 -21.28 -3.31
C ARG A 731 -2.61 -22.63 -2.62
N ILE A 732 -2.14 -23.65 -3.33
CA ILE A 732 -2.01 -25.01 -2.81
C ILE A 732 -0.62 -25.57 -3.08
N PRO A 733 0.11 -26.11 -2.06
CA PRO A 733 1.31 -26.88 -2.28
C PRO A 733 0.97 -28.29 -2.75
N LEU A 734 1.74 -28.81 -3.72
CA LEU A 734 1.56 -30.17 -4.29
C LEU A 734 2.89 -30.86 -4.44
N GLU A 735 3.02 -32.05 -3.85
CA GLU A 735 4.15 -32.97 -4.10
C GLU A 735 4.02 -33.61 -5.51
N PRO A 736 5.11 -34.12 -6.09
CA PRO A 736 5.06 -34.85 -7.35
C PRO A 736 4.04 -35.99 -7.30
N GLY A 737 3.11 -36.03 -8.28
CA GLY A 737 2.03 -37.01 -8.36
C GLY A 737 0.85 -36.77 -7.41
N GLU A 738 0.93 -35.77 -6.51
CA GLU A 738 -0.16 -35.48 -5.58
C GLU A 738 -1.35 -34.81 -6.29
N THR A 739 -2.55 -35.23 -5.91
CA THR A 739 -3.80 -34.59 -6.31
C THR A 739 -4.50 -33.97 -5.08
N LYS A 740 -4.87 -32.70 -5.18
CA LYS A 740 -5.71 -32.02 -4.17
C LYS A 740 -7.01 -31.55 -4.75
N THR A 741 -8.08 -31.67 -3.96
CA THR A 741 -9.38 -31.09 -4.27
C THR A 741 -9.47 -29.70 -3.66
N VAL A 742 -9.72 -28.70 -4.53
CA VAL A 742 -9.97 -27.32 -4.11
C VAL A 742 -11.47 -27.06 -4.16
N SER A 743 -12.01 -26.39 -3.15
CA SER A 743 -13.43 -26.07 -3.04
C SER A 743 -13.65 -24.57 -2.89
N PHE A 744 -14.52 -24.01 -3.72
CA PHE A 744 -14.92 -22.61 -3.71
C PHE A 744 -16.42 -22.48 -3.46
N LYS A 745 -16.81 -21.54 -2.62
CA LYS A 745 -18.22 -21.22 -2.41
C LYS A 745 -18.61 -19.99 -3.21
N LEU A 746 -19.60 -20.12 -4.07
CA LEU A 746 -20.26 -19.02 -4.75
C LEU A 746 -21.62 -18.78 -4.10
N ASP A 747 -21.78 -17.62 -3.50
CA ASP A 747 -23.03 -17.13 -2.90
C ASP A 747 -23.44 -15.80 -3.53
N ARG A 748 -24.53 -15.23 -3.03
CA ARG A 748 -25.04 -13.95 -3.52
C ARG A 748 -23.97 -12.85 -3.58
N SER A 749 -23.04 -12.79 -2.65
CA SER A 749 -22.02 -11.73 -2.60
C SER A 749 -21.04 -11.77 -3.77
N LYS A 750 -20.81 -12.97 -4.34
CA LYS A 750 -19.94 -13.20 -5.49
C LYS A 750 -20.69 -13.19 -6.84
N LEU A 751 -22.01 -13.44 -6.82
CA LEU A 751 -22.85 -13.53 -8.01
C LEU A 751 -23.60 -12.23 -8.34
N ALA A 752 -23.73 -11.32 -7.39
CA ALA A 752 -24.46 -10.06 -7.57
C ALA A 752 -23.66 -9.03 -8.37
N TYR A 753 -24.38 -8.25 -9.17
CA TYR A 753 -23.86 -7.14 -9.97
C TYR A 753 -24.91 -6.03 -10.09
N TRP A 754 -24.54 -4.89 -10.68
CA TRP A 754 -25.44 -3.76 -10.94
C TRP A 754 -26.19 -3.94 -12.26
N ASN A 755 -27.48 -4.23 -12.18
CA ASN A 755 -28.33 -4.49 -13.34
C ASN A 755 -28.69 -3.22 -14.14
N LYS A 756 -29.51 -3.35 -15.18
CA LYS A 756 -29.93 -2.21 -16.03
C LYS A 756 -30.57 -1.06 -15.26
N ASP A 757 -31.26 -1.38 -14.17
CA ASP A 757 -31.97 -0.40 -13.32
C ASP A 757 -31.10 0.14 -12.16
N MET A 758 -29.78 -0.09 -12.21
CA MET A 758 -28.81 0.25 -11.14
C MET A 758 -29.20 -0.32 -9.77
N LYS A 759 -29.74 -1.55 -9.75
CA LYS A 759 -29.99 -2.32 -8.54
C LYS A 759 -28.93 -3.41 -8.39
N TYR A 760 -28.29 -3.45 -7.22
CA TYR A 760 -27.31 -4.49 -6.91
C TYR A 760 -28.01 -5.81 -6.54
N GLY A 761 -27.80 -6.85 -7.32
CA GLY A 761 -28.47 -8.13 -7.08
C GLY A 761 -28.06 -9.22 -8.03
N VAL A 762 -28.63 -10.41 -7.80
CA VAL A 762 -28.46 -11.61 -8.64
C VAL A 762 -29.64 -11.68 -9.58
N GLU A 763 -29.40 -11.94 -10.87
CA GLU A 763 -30.43 -12.16 -11.88
C GLU A 763 -30.48 -13.67 -12.30
N PRO A 764 -31.65 -14.21 -12.67
CA PRO A 764 -31.77 -15.55 -13.24
C PRO A 764 -30.96 -15.70 -14.53
N GLY A 765 -30.47 -16.89 -14.79
CA GLY A 765 -29.75 -17.18 -16.02
C GLY A 765 -28.66 -18.24 -15.86
N VAL A 766 -28.03 -18.60 -16.98
CA VAL A 766 -26.93 -19.56 -17.03
C VAL A 766 -25.63 -18.85 -16.61
N VAL A 767 -24.92 -19.42 -15.64
CA VAL A 767 -23.60 -19.00 -15.20
C VAL A 767 -22.57 -20.05 -15.62
N GLU A 768 -21.66 -19.67 -16.49
CA GLU A 768 -20.46 -20.44 -16.80
C GLU A 768 -19.44 -20.19 -15.67
N ILE A 769 -18.88 -21.24 -15.14
CA ILE A 769 -17.74 -21.24 -14.25
C ILE A 769 -16.51 -21.77 -14.96
N SER A 770 -15.38 -21.20 -14.65
CA SER A 770 -14.11 -21.58 -15.23
C SER A 770 -13.03 -21.66 -14.13
N THR A 771 -12.25 -22.74 -14.11
CA THR A 771 -11.14 -22.93 -13.19
C THR A 771 -9.86 -23.27 -13.94
N GLY A 772 -8.74 -22.71 -13.51
CA GLY A 772 -7.45 -22.97 -14.16
C GLY A 772 -6.29 -22.21 -13.56
N PRO A 773 -5.09 -22.33 -14.17
CA PRO A 773 -3.86 -21.67 -13.74
C PRO A 773 -3.74 -20.21 -14.17
N SER A 774 -4.59 -19.76 -15.11
CA SER A 774 -4.59 -18.38 -15.63
C SER A 774 -5.94 -18.03 -16.25
N SER A 775 -6.15 -16.78 -16.61
CA SER A 775 -7.38 -16.34 -17.29
C SER A 775 -7.58 -16.93 -18.70
N ASN A 776 -6.56 -17.55 -19.29
CA ASN A 776 -6.62 -18.11 -20.66
C ASN A 776 -6.55 -19.64 -20.73
N ASP A 777 -6.15 -20.31 -19.65
CA ASP A 777 -6.10 -21.77 -19.58
C ASP A 777 -7.12 -22.27 -18.55
N LEU A 778 -8.30 -22.67 -19.00
CA LEU A 778 -9.47 -22.85 -18.15
C LEU A 778 -10.28 -24.10 -18.50
N GLN A 779 -10.65 -24.86 -17.49
CA GLN A 779 -11.69 -25.91 -17.55
C GLN A 779 -13.05 -25.33 -17.17
N LYS A 780 -14.14 -25.75 -17.80
CA LYS A 780 -15.44 -25.12 -17.67
C LYS A 780 -16.55 -26.07 -17.17
N ALA A 781 -17.52 -25.49 -16.50
CA ALA A 781 -18.81 -26.09 -16.17
C ALA A 781 -19.90 -25.02 -16.10
N GLU A 782 -21.16 -25.39 -15.90
CA GLU A 782 -22.27 -24.44 -15.84
C GLU A 782 -23.27 -24.81 -14.74
N PHE A 783 -23.99 -23.80 -14.26
CA PHE A 783 -25.20 -23.96 -13.45
C PHE A 783 -26.22 -22.88 -13.82
N ILE A 784 -27.47 -23.07 -13.40
CA ILE A 784 -28.56 -22.12 -13.67
C ILE A 784 -28.97 -21.44 -12.36
N ILE A 785 -29.11 -20.11 -12.39
CA ILE A 785 -29.78 -19.36 -11.33
C ILE A 785 -31.26 -19.23 -11.70
N GLU A 786 -32.15 -19.68 -10.78
CA GLU A 786 -33.61 -19.64 -10.92
C GLU A 786 -34.22 -18.30 -10.44
#